data_c59154b160f54828c9f1aa1ccd5def46
#
_entry.id   c59154b160f54828c9f1aa1ccd5def46
#
_cell.length_a   1.000
_cell.length_b   1.000
_cell.length_c   1.000
_cell.angle_alpha   90.00
_cell.angle_beta   90.00
_cell.angle_gamma   90.00
#
_symmetry.space_group_name_H-M   'P 1'
#
loop_
_entity.id
_entity.type
_entity.pdbx_description
1 polymer ?
#
loop_
_entity_poly.entity_id
_entity_poly.type
_entity_poly.pdbx_seq_one_letter_code
_entity_poly.pdbx_strand_id
1 'polypeptide(L)'
;MDYKSTLNLPKTDFAMQAGLPKREPVMLEKWYEDKVYETVLEKNDGKPLYVLHDGPPYANGDIHLGTALNKTLKDFIVRYKNMSGFKAPYVPGWDTHGLPTELKARKKAGVSNSTAISDIELRKLCREFALGYLDEQRNSFKRLGGIGEWDNPYVTLRKEFEAKQIEIFSEMATKGLIYKGLKPVYWCPECETALAEAEIEYAEDPCHSIYVKFRVTDDKGLLTPMGADLSKTYFVIWTTTTWTLPANVAICVGPEFEYALVKSGDEYYVMATALTESAMQAAGKTDYEILGTLKGSDLEYMKTAHPFIDRTSLVIVGDHVTLESGTGCVHTAPGHGVEDYDVCHNHYPEIPIVVPVDSHGKMTEEAGQFAGLTTEEANKAIAQHLEDTGALFALQKIIHQYPHCWRCKKPVLFRATEQWFCSVDAIKDQAIEAIKGVKWIPGWGEDRISSMVRDRNDWCISRQRRWGVPIPIFYCKDCGEPLIEKDAMHAVSELFRAEGSDAWYIKEAEEILPAGTKCKKCGCTSFTKERDIMDVWFDSGVTHAAVCDTRDYLHWPADLYLEGADQYRGWFQSSLLTSIAWRGKAPYKAVVTHGWVVDGQGRKMSKSLGNGILPQEIVDKYGADILRLWVASSDYHADIRLSLIHISEPTRRS
;
A
#
# COMPACT_ATOMS: atom_id res chain seq x y z
N MET A 1 -37.48 38.83 -57.24
CA MET A 1 -38.32 37.74 -56.68
C MET A 1 -37.56 37.07 -55.53
N ASP A 2 -38.16 37.00 -54.37
CA ASP A 2 -37.57 36.28 -53.26
C ASP A 2 -37.96 34.80 -53.36
N TYR A 3 -37.00 33.97 -53.77
CA TYR A 3 -37.21 32.53 -53.94
C TYR A 3 -37.14 31.71 -52.64
N LYS A 4 -36.96 32.38 -51.49
CA LYS A 4 -36.89 31.69 -50.18
C LYS A 4 -38.18 30.93 -49.84
N SER A 5 -39.33 31.42 -50.29
CA SER A 5 -40.64 30.81 -50.07
C SER A 5 -40.89 29.56 -50.91
N THR A 6 -40.05 29.32 -51.93
CA THR A 6 -40.17 28.11 -52.82
C THR A 6 -39.25 26.98 -52.40
N LEU A 7 -38.39 27.20 -51.40
CA LEU A 7 -37.48 26.17 -50.90
C LEU A 7 -38.23 25.20 -49.96
N ASN A 8 -38.33 23.94 -50.35
CA ASN A 8 -38.84 22.86 -49.48
C ASN A 8 -37.77 22.42 -48.48
N LEU A 9 -37.42 23.33 -47.55
CA LEU A 9 -36.52 22.99 -46.49
C LEU A 9 -37.21 22.06 -45.46
N PRO A 10 -36.56 21.01 -45.00
CA PRO A 10 -37.12 20.17 -43.96
C PRO A 10 -37.39 21.00 -42.70
N LYS A 11 -38.60 20.92 -42.20
CA LYS A 11 -39.01 21.54 -40.93
C LYS A 11 -38.99 20.47 -39.84
N THR A 12 -38.34 20.76 -38.74
CA THR A 12 -38.26 19.87 -37.57
C THR A 12 -38.32 20.68 -36.29
N ASP A 13 -38.96 20.12 -35.26
CA ASP A 13 -38.98 20.69 -33.92
C ASP A 13 -37.70 20.38 -33.13
N PHE A 14 -36.82 19.55 -33.72
CA PHE A 14 -35.52 19.31 -33.13
C PHE A 14 -34.67 20.57 -33.17
N ALA A 15 -34.08 20.92 -32.00
CA ALA A 15 -33.18 22.04 -31.91
C ALA A 15 -31.92 21.83 -32.78
N MET A 16 -31.54 22.84 -33.55
CA MET A 16 -30.33 22.81 -34.40
C MET A 16 -29.01 22.62 -33.60
N GLN A 17 -29.04 22.96 -32.32
CA GLN A 17 -27.93 22.75 -31.40
C GLN A 17 -28.40 21.92 -30.21
N ALA A 18 -27.64 20.91 -29.83
CA ALA A 18 -27.97 20.06 -28.69
C ALA A 18 -28.03 20.83 -27.37
N GLY A 19 -27.11 21.80 -27.18
CA GLY A 19 -27.07 22.67 -25.99
C GLY A 19 -26.93 21.89 -24.67
N LEU A 20 -26.27 20.72 -24.69
CA LEU A 20 -26.20 19.76 -23.58
C LEU A 20 -25.80 20.41 -22.24
N PRO A 21 -24.77 21.26 -22.15
CA PRO A 21 -24.38 21.87 -20.88
C PRO A 21 -25.51 22.61 -20.16
N LYS A 22 -26.48 23.16 -20.91
CA LYS A 22 -27.65 23.89 -20.37
C LYS A 22 -28.87 23.01 -20.15
N ARG A 23 -29.07 21.99 -21.00
CA ARG A 23 -30.27 21.12 -20.97
C ARG A 23 -30.11 20.00 -19.93
N GLU A 24 -28.94 19.40 -19.82
CA GLU A 24 -28.69 18.27 -18.91
C GLU A 24 -29.03 18.58 -17.44
N PRO A 25 -28.63 19.73 -16.86
CA PRO A 25 -29.00 20.04 -15.47
C PRO A 25 -30.52 20.04 -15.24
N VAL A 26 -31.32 20.63 -16.18
CA VAL A 26 -32.77 20.65 -16.09
C VAL A 26 -33.36 19.24 -16.21
N MET A 27 -32.80 18.39 -17.08
CA MET A 27 -33.22 16.99 -17.20
C MET A 27 -32.91 16.20 -15.92
N LEU A 28 -31.75 16.42 -15.33
CA LEU A 28 -31.36 15.76 -14.08
C LEU A 28 -32.24 16.16 -12.91
N GLU A 29 -32.54 17.45 -12.77
CA GLU A 29 -33.46 17.96 -11.75
C GLU A 29 -34.83 17.28 -11.88
N LYS A 30 -35.37 17.20 -13.09
CA LYS A 30 -36.59 16.47 -13.34
C LYS A 30 -36.52 14.98 -12.99
N TRP A 31 -35.40 14.29 -13.29
CA TRP A 31 -35.23 12.88 -12.92
C TRP A 31 -35.23 12.66 -11.40
N TYR A 32 -34.70 13.59 -10.63
CA TYR A 32 -34.74 13.54 -9.17
C TYR A 32 -36.14 13.85 -8.63
N GLU A 33 -36.85 14.85 -9.20
CA GLU A 33 -38.23 15.14 -8.84
C GLU A 33 -39.16 13.97 -9.13
N ASP A 34 -39.01 13.34 -10.30
CA ASP A 34 -39.81 12.19 -10.76
C ASP A 34 -39.39 10.87 -10.07
N LYS A 35 -38.35 10.89 -9.20
CA LYS A 35 -37.79 9.73 -8.50
C LYS A 35 -37.50 8.56 -9.44
N VAL A 36 -36.82 8.85 -10.56
CA VAL A 36 -36.61 7.86 -11.65
C VAL A 36 -35.87 6.62 -11.14
N TYR A 37 -34.84 6.79 -10.27
CA TYR A 37 -34.08 5.66 -9.74
C TYR A 37 -34.97 4.74 -8.88
N GLU A 38 -35.71 5.31 -7.94
CA GLU A 38 -36.59 4.60 -7.02
C GLU A 38 -37.70 3.88 -7.81
N THR A 39 -38.32 4.57 -8.80
CA THR A 39 -39.33 4.00 -9.68
C THR A 39 -38.81 2.80 -10.47
N VAL A 40 -37.55 2.83 -10.94
CA VAL A 40 -36.93 1.70 -11.64
C VAL A 40 -36.74 0.51 -10.70
N LEU A 41 -36.32 0.73 -9.46
CA LEU A 41 -36.15 -0.34 -8.48
C LEU A 41 -37.49 -0.94 -8.04
N GLU A 42 -38.52 -0.11 -7.84
CA GLU A 42 -39.89 -0.57 -7.54
C GLU A 42 -40.47 -1.43 -8.66
N LYS A 43 -40.34 -1.02 -9.93
CA LYS A 43 -40.76 -1.80 -11.10
C LYS A 43 -40.04 -3.14 -11.24
N ASN A 44 -38.87 -3.26 -10.63
CA ASN A 44 -38.06 -4.46 -10.63
C ASN A 44 -38.22 -5.29 -9.34
N ASP A 45 -39.17 -4.95 -8.46
CA ASP A 45 -39.44 -5.75 -7.28
C ASP A 45 -39.79 -7.20 -7.66
N GLY A 46 -39.31 -8.14 -6.87
CA GLY A 46 -39.48 -9.58 -7.13
C GLY A 46 -38.59 -10.16 -8.23
N LYS A 47 -37.81 -9.35 -8.95
CA LYS A 47 -36.79 -9.84 -9.89
C LYS A 47 -35.51 -10.26 -9.17
N PRO A 48 -34.68 -11.12 -9.80
CA PRO A 48 -33.39 -11.48 -9.24
C PRO A 48 -32.52 -10.24 -8.90
N LEU A 49 -31.97 -10.22 -7.71
CA LEU A 49 -31.11 -9.13 -7.25
C LEU A 49 -29.74 -9.22 -7.94
N TYR A 50 -29.20 -8.07 -8.35
CA TYR A 50 -27.84 -7.93 -8.86
C TYR A 50 -27.11 -6.82 -8.12
N VAL A 51 -26.07 -7.18 -7.35
CA VAL A 51 -25.30 -6.26 -6.52
C VAL A 51 -23.98 -5.93 -7.19
N LEU A 52 -23.84 -4.73 -7.73
CA LEU A 52 -22.58 -4.11 -8.07
C LEU A 52 -22.14 -3.29 -6.84
N HIS A 53 -21.12 -3.78 -6.11
CA HIS A 53 -20.59 -3.07 -4.97
C HIS A 53 -19.57 -2.02 -5.41
N ASP A 54 -19.74 -0.80 -4.93
CA ASP A 54 -18.92 0.35 -5.30
C ASP A 54 -17.64 0.40 -4.47
N GLY A 55 -16.45 0.50 -5.10
CA GLY A 55 -15.22 0.83 -4.41
C GLY A 55 -15.22 2.31 -4.01
N PRO A 56 -14.90 2.62 -2.75
CA PRO A 56 -15.03 3.98 -2.22
C PRO A 56 -13.85 4.87 -2.67
N PRO A 57 -14.08 5.94 -3.45
CA PRO A 57 -13.05 6.93 -3.68
C PRO A 57 -12.70 7.68 -2.39
N TYR A 58 -11.46 8.18 -2.30
CA TYR A 58 -11.06 9.06 -1.21
C TYR A 58 -11.77 10.41 -1.28
N ALA A 59 -12.39 10.81 -0.17
CA ALA A 59 -13.06 12.11 -0.02
C ALA A 59 -12.04 13.23 0.29
N ASN A 60 -11.13 13.52 -0.65
CA ASN A 60 -9.99 14.42 -0.38
C ASN A 60 -9.55 15.28 -1.58
N GLY A 61 -10.41 15.48 -2.57
CA GLY A 61 -10.15 16.30 -3.76
C GLY A 61 -11.19 16.11 -4.85
N ASP A 62 -11.07 16.90 -5.92
CA ASP A 62 -11.92 16.79 -7.10
C ASP A 62 -11.78 15.43 -7.77
N ILE A 63 -12.83 15.02 -8.47
CA ILE A 63 -12.80 13.83 -9.31
C ILE A 63 -11.88 14.04 -10.53
N HIS A 64 -11.23 12.98 -10.97
CA HIS A 64 -10.43 12.98 -12.20
C HIS A 64 -11.08 12.12 -13.30
N LEU A 65 -10.55 12.16 -14.52
CA LEU A 65 -11.13 11.43 -15.66
C LEU A 65 -11.22 9.91 -15.44
N GLY A 66 -10.25 9.32 -14.74
CA GLY A 66 -10.31 7.91 -14.36
C GLY A 66 -11.51 7.61 -13.45
N THR A 67 -11.81 8.51 -12.50
CA THR A 67 -13.01 8.39 -11.66
C THR A 67 -14.30 8.54 -12.48
N ALA A 68 -14.34 9.48 -13.44
CA ALA A 68 -15.48 9.64 -14.32
C ALA A 68 -15.69 8.43 -15.23
N LEU A 69 -14.62 7.85 -15.79
CA LEU A 69 -14.65 6.57 -16.52
C LEU A 69 -15.25 5.45 -15.66
N ASN A 70 -14.70 5.25 -14.47
CA ASN A 70 -15.12 4.21 -13.54
C ASN A 70 -16.62 4.31 -13.19
N LYS A 71 -17.07 5.48 -12.73
CA LYS A 71 -18.48 5.69 -12.34
C LYS A 71 -19.43 5.59 -13.52
N THR A 72 -19.01 6.00 -14.73
CA THR A 72 -19.81 5.86 -15.93
C THR A 72 -19.97 4.39 -16.35
N LEU A 73 -18.90 3.59 -16.30
CA LEU A 73 -18.97 2.15 -16.57
C LEU A 73 -19.89 1.43 -15.58
N LYS A 74 -19.82 1.76 -14.29
CA LYS A 74 -20.71 1.22 -13.26
C LYS A 74 -22.17 1.58 -13.54
N ASP A 75 -22.45 2.85 -13.89
CA ASP A 75 -23.79 3.31 -14.23
C ASP A 75 -24.35 2.57 -15.47
N PHE A 76 -23.53 2.30 -16.49
CA PHE A 76 -23.94 1.51 -17.64
C PHE A 76 -24.38 0.10 -17.23
N ILE A 77 -23.61 -0.56 -16.37
CA ILE A 77 -23.92 -1.92 -15.90
C ILE A 77 -25.20 -1.92 -15.05
N VAL A 78 -25.34 -0.98 -14.13
CA VAL A 78 -26.54 -0.87 -13.27
C VAL A 78 -27.79 -0.64 -14.11
N ARG A 79 -27.74 0.30 -15.08
CA ARG A 79 -28.86 0.54 -16.01
C ARG A 79 -29.16 -0.68 -16.85
N TYR A 80 -28.15 -1.29 -17.46
CA TYR A 80 -28.31 -2.49 -18.27
C TYR A 80 -28.98 -3.63 -17.49
N LYS A 81 -28.52 -3.88 -16.26
CA LYS A 81 -29.08 -4.94 -15.40
C LYS A 81 -30.54 -4.66 -15.05
N ASN A 82 -30.88 -3.42 -14.68
CA ASN A 82 -32.25 -3.03 -14.42
C ASN A 82 -33.16 -3.17 -15.66
N MET A 83 -32.64 -2.93 -16.87
CA MET A 83 -33.36 -3.14 -18.12
C MET A 83 -33.45 -4.62 -18.54
N SER A 84 -32.53 -5.46 -18.08
CA SER A 84 -32.37 -6.87 -18.48
C SER A 84 -33.05 -7.86 -17.53
N GLY A 85 -33.96 -7.39 -16.67
CA GLY A 85 -34.78 -8.27 -15.82
C GLY A 85 -34.19 -8.53 -14.43
N PHE A 86 -33.28 -7.70 -13.96
CA PHE A 86 -32.76 -7.72 -12.58
C PHE A 86 -33.26 -6.51 -11.78
N LYS A 87 -33.26 -6.64 -10.46
CA LYS A 87 -33.29 -5.49 -9.55
C LYS A 87 -31.82 -5.19 -9.15
N ALA A 88 -31.30 -4.07 -9.66
CA ALA A 88 -29.89 -3.71 -9.46
C ALA A 88 -29.77 -2.37 -8.70
N PRO A 89 -29.83 -2.38 -7.36
CA PRO A 89 -29.57 -1.20 -6.55
C PRO A 89 -28.09 -0.82 -6.64
N TYR A 90 -27.79 0.49 -6.55
CA TYR A 90 -26.44 1.01 -6.53
C TYR A 90 -26.24 1.93 -5.33
N VAL A 91 -25.40 1.50 -4.41
CA VAL A 91 -25.04 2.25 -3.20
C VAL A 91 -23.64 2.82 -3.38
N PRO A 92 -23.49 4.12 -3.68
CA PRO A 92 -22.19 4.75 -3.80
C PRO A 92 -21.51 4.82 -2.43
N GLY A 93 -20.18 4.83 -2.41
CA GLY A 93 -19.40 4.88 -1.19
C GLY A 93 -18.27 5.89 -1.21
N TRP A 94 -17.78 6.25 -0.01
CA TRP A 94 -16.61 7.10 0.18
C TRP A 94 -15.71 6.59 1.29
N ASP A 95 -14.41 6.59 0.99
CA ASP A 95 -13.36 6.41 1.97
C ASP A 95 -12.91 7.77 2.51
N THR A 96 -12.98 7.94 3.83
CA THR A 96 -12.82 9.26 4.46
C THR A 96 -11.63 9.35 5.39
N HIS A 97 -11.05 8.21 5.80
CA HIS A 97 -9.97 8.15 6.78
C HIS A 97 -8.56 8.14 6.15
N GLY A 98 -7.57 8.05 7.01
CA GLY A 98 -6.18 7.78 6.69
C GLY A 98 -5.33 9.00 6.36
N LEU A 99 -4.05 8.72 6.18
CA LEU A 99 -3.00 9.70 5.88
C LEU A 99 -3.35 10.65 4.73
N PRO A 100 -3.97 10.20 3.61
CA PRO A 100 -4.27 11.07 2.49
C PRO A 100 -5.18 12.25 2.83
N THR A 101 -6.17 12.02 3.68
CA THR A 101 -7.13 13.02 4.14
C THR A 101 -6.51 13.90 5.22
N GLU A 102 -5.83 13.29 6.21
CA GLU A 102 -5.20 14.01 7.31
C GLU A 102 -4.19 15.06 6.83
N LEU A 103 -3.27 14.69 5.93
CA LEU A 103 -2.26 15.63 5.42
C LEU A 103 -2.88 16.80 4.67
N LYS A 104 -3.90 16.56 3.85
CA LYS A 104 -4.57 17.63 3.11
C LYS A 104 -5.39 18.53 4.01
N ALA A 105 -6.09 17.97 5.00
CA ALA A 105 -6.85 18.75 5.98
C ALA A 105 -5.92 19.64 6.81
N ARG A 106 -4.81 19.12 7.32
CA ARG A 106 -3.77 19.89 8.02
C ARG A 106 -3.22 21.02 7.15
N LYS A 107 -2.86 20.73 5.90
CA LYS A 107 -2.34 21.72 4.96
C LYS A 107 -3.34 22.85 4.71
N LYS A 108 -4.62 22.52 4.50
CA LYS A 108 -5.69 23.51 4.27
C LYS A 108 -5.89 24.41 5.50
N ALA A 109 -5.76 23.85 6.69
CA ALA A 109 -5.90 24.56 7.95
C ALA A 109 -4.62 25.30 8.41
N GLY A 110 -3.50 25.15 7.69
CA GLY A 110 -2.21 25.74 8.08
C GLY A 110 -1.58 25.10 9.32
N VAL A 111 -1.98 23.86 9.67
CA VAL A 111 -1.48 23.12 10.82
C VAL A 111 -0.27 22.29 10.39
N SER A 112 0.94 22.66 10.86
CA SER A 112 2.14 21.86 10.65
C SER A 112 2.22 20.68 11.64
N ASN A 113 3.09 19.72 11.38
CA ASN A 113 3.34 18.60 12.31
C ASN A 113 3.87 19.08 13.67
N SER A 114 4.56 20.22 13.71
CA SER A 114 5.09 20.84 14.92
C SER A 114 4.06 21.63 15.75
N THR A 115 2.83 21.83 15.21
CA THR A 115 1.80 22.59 15.92
C THR A 115 1.04 21.66 16.85
N ALA A 116 1.03 21.97 18.15
CA ALA A 116 0.25 21.24 19.15
C ALA A 116 -1.25 21.44 18.90
N ILE A 117 -1.91 20.42 18.38
CA ILE A 117 -3.36 20.33 18.24
C ILE A 117 -3.83 19.04 18.93
N SER A 118 -4.92 19.08 19.66
CA SER A 118 -5.45 17.88 20.31
C SER A 118 -5.96 16.86 19.29
N ASP A 119 -5.94 15.57 19.67
CA ASP A 119 -6.42 14.48 18.82
C ASP A 119 -7.87 14.72 18.38
N ILE A 120 -8.73 15.22 19.27
CA ILE A 120 -10.14 15.50 18.99
C ILE A 120 -10.32 16.68 18.01
N GLU A 121 -9.54 17.75 18.17
CA GLU A 121 -9.57 18.89 17.24
C GLU A 121 -9.09 18.50 15.85
N LEU A 122 -8.02 17.69 15.78
CA LEU A 122 -7.52 17.16 14.52
C LEU A 122 -8.57 16.28 13.83
N ARG A 123 -9.20 15.37 14.56
CA ARG A 123 -10.25 14.48 14.05
C ARG A 123 -11.45 15.28 13.54
N LYS A 124 -11.88 16.32 14.27
CA LYS A 124 -12.95 17.23 13.83
C LYS A 124 -12.59 17.93 12.52
N LEU A 125 -11.36 18.48 12.43
CA LEU A 125 -10.85 19.11 11.22
C LEU A 125 -10.86 18.18 10.01
N CYS A 126 -10.39 16.94 10.18
CA CYS A 126 -10.36 15.94 9.13
C CYS A 126 -11.76 15.50 8.69
N ARG A 127 -12.69 15.35 9.65
CA ARG A 127 -14.10 15.02 9.37
C ARG A 127 -14.78 16.09 8.53
N GLU A 128 -14.67 17.35 8.92
CA GLU A 128 -15.24 18.48 8.18
C GLU A 128 -14.64 18.57 6.76
N PHE A 129 -13.35 18.36 6.65
CA PHE A 129 -12.66 18.32 5.35
C PHE A 129 -13.18 17.19 4.45
N ALA A 130 -13.28 15.96 4.97
CA ALA A 130 -13.74 14.81 4.22
C ALA A 130 -15.20 14.95 3.79
N LEU A 131 -16.08 15.41 4.67
CA LEU A 131 -17.50 15.61 4.37
C LEU A 131 -17.70 16.69 3.32
N GLY A 132 -16.91 17.76 3.32
CA GLY A 132 -16.94 18.79 2.28
C GLY A 132 -16.62 18.22 0.90
N TYR A 133 -15.55 17.43 0.76
CA TYR A 133 -15.21 16.79 -0.50
C TYR A 133 -16.16 15.66 -0.91
N LEU A 134 -16.76 14.97 0.05
CA LEU A 134 -17.83 14.01 -0.25
C LEU A 134 -18.99 14.70 -0.98
N ASP A 135 -19.43 15.86 -0.48
CA ASP A 135 -20.52 16.61 -1.10
C ASP A 135 -20.14 17.15 -2.50
N GLU A 136 -18.93 17.66 -2.67
CA GLU A 136 -18.43 18.11 -3.96
C GLU A 136 -18.36 16.96 -4.98
N GLN A 137 -17.83 15.81 -4.59
CA GLN A 137 -17.76 14.63 -5.45
C GLN A 137 -19.15 14.05 -5.75
N ARG A 138 -20.06 14.01 -4.77
CA ARG A 138 -21.46 13.59 -4.97
C ARG A 138 -22.13 14.44 -6.05
N ASN A 139 -21.99 15.75 -5.97
CA ASN A 139 -22.54 16.67 -6.96
C ASN A 139 -21.93 16.45 -8.35
N SER A 140 -20.61 16.20 -8.41
CA SER A 140 -19.92 15.86 -9.65
C SER A 140 -20.45 14.56 -10.28
N PHE A 141 -20.65 13.51 -9.47
CA PHE A 141 -21.21 12.24 -9.96
C PHE A 141 -22.68 12.36 -10.40
N LYS A 142 -23.48 13.11 -9.66
CA LYS A 142 -24.85 13.46 -10.08
C LYS A 142 -24.81 14.21 -11.41
N ARG A 143 -23.91 15.18 -11.59
CA ARG A 143 -23.75 15.95 -12.82
C ARG A 143 -23.32 15.09 -14.02
N LEU A 144 -22.58 14.00 -13.80
CA LEU A 144 -22.27 12.99 -14.82
C LEU A 144 -23.47 12.14 -15.24
N GLY A 145 -24.63 12.28 -14.58
CA GLY A 145 -25.84 11.55 -14.87
C GLY A 145 -25.90 10.15 -14.26
N GLY A 146 -25.04 9.84 -13.29
CA GLY A 146 -25.06 8.57 -12.56
C GLY A 146 -26.32 8.44 -11.70
N ILE A 147 -26.95 7.26 -11.69
CA ILE A 147 -28.09 6.94 -10.83
C ILE A 147 -27.63 6.10 -9.64
N GLY A 148 -28.28 6.27 -8.49
CA GLY A 148 -27.94 5.53 -7.26
C GLY A 148 -28.49 6.18 -6.00
N GLU A 149 -28.21 5.58 -4.86
CA GLU A 149 -28.62 6.05 -3.52
C GLU A 149 -27.73 7.20 -3.03
N TRP A 150 -27.72 8.32 -3.74
CA TRP A 150 -26.84 9.45 -3.42
C TRP A 150 -27.13 10.09 -2.07
N ASP A 151 -28.34 9.95 -1.53
CA ASP A 151 -28.75 10.52 -0.26
C ASP A 151 -28.51 9.57 0.92
N ASN A 152 -28.29 8.28 0.65
CA ASN A 152 -27.94 7.27 1.63
C ASN A 152 -26.71 6.44 1.21
N PRO A 153 -25.58 7.09 0.88
CA PRO A 153 -24.35 6.39 0.54
C PRO A 153 -23.78 5.64 1.76
N TYR A 154 -22.83 4.75 1.53
CA TYR A 154 -21.98 4.32 2.63
C TYR A 154 -20.75 5.24 2.78
N VAL A 155 -20.33 5.45 4.00
CA VAL A 155 -19.19 6.33 4.33
C VAL A 155 -18.41 5.68 5.47
N THR A 156 -17.12 5.51 5.32
CA THR A 156 -16.30 4.76 6.30
C THR A 156 -16.26 5.41 7.69
N LEU A 157 -16.48 6.73 7.79
CA LEU A 157 -16.59 7.45 9.08
C LEU A 157 -17.96 7.36 9.76
N ARG A 158 -18.92 6.61 9.20
CA ARG A 158 -20.20 6.42 9.90
C ARG A 158 -20.04 5.45 11.08
N LYS A 159 -20.72 5.74 12.17
CA LYS A 159 -20.66 4.96 13.43
C LYS A 159 -20.92 3.47 13.21
N GLU A 160 -21.93 3.14 12.43
CA GLU A 160 -22.32 1.76 12.12
C GLU A 160 -21.25 1.04 11.32
N PHE A 161 -20.58 1.78 10.42
CA PHE A 161 -19.47 1.26 9.62
C PHE A 161 -18.25 0.98 10.50
N GLU A 162 -17.83 1.97 11.31
CA GLU A 162 -16.72 1.83 12.24
C GLU A 162 -16.96 0.68 13.22
N ALA A 163 -18.20 0.55 13.77
CA ALA A 163 -18.56 -0.56 14.64
C ALA A 163 -18.43 -1.92 13.95
N LYS A 164 -18.91 -2.05 12.71
CA LYS A 164 -18.79 -3.29 11.93
C LYS A 164 -17.35 -3.62 11.62
N GLN A 165 -16.51 -2.63 11.37
CA GLN A 165 -15.07 -2.81 11.18
C GLN A 165 -14.41 -3.42 12.41
N ILE A 166 -14.75 -2.94 13.63
CA ILE A 166 -14.29 -3.52 14.89
C ILE A 166 -14.75 -4.98 15.05
N GLU A 167 -15.98 -5.31 14.66
CA GLU A 167 -16.47 -6.70 14.70
C GLU A 167 -15.62 -7.63 13.82
N ILE A 168 -15.31 -7.20 12.58
CA ILE A 168 -14.46 -7.98 11.67
C ILE A 168 -13.04 -8.12 12.24
N PHE A 169 -12.47 -7.04 12.74
CA PHE A 169 -11.16 -7.08 13.40
C PHE A 169 -11.17 -8.08 14.57
N SER A 170 -12.22 -8.05 15.40
CA SER A 170 -12.40 -8.96 16.55
C SER A 170 -12.43 -10.43 16.12
N GLU A 171 -13.17 -10.74 15.07
CA GLU A 171 -13.23 -12.10 14.53
C GLU A 171 -11.85 -12.56 14.00
N MET A 172 -11.10 -11.68 13.33
CA MET A 172 -9.75 -11.98 12.86
C MET A 172 -8.77 -12.17 14.01
N ALA A 173 -8.83 -11.28 15.02
CA ALA A 173 -7.95 -11.33 16.19
C ALA A 173 -8.19 -12.58 17.04
N THR A 174 -9.44 -12.95 17.27
CA THR A 174 -9.79 -14.15 18.05
C THR A 174 -9.46 -15.46 17.32
N LYS A 175 -9.33 -15.44 16.00
CA LYS A 175 -8.80 -16.56 15.20
C LYS A 175 -7.26 -16.63 15.21
N GLY A 176 -6.57 -15.70 15.89
CA GLY A 176 -5.11 -15.63 15.94
C GLY A 176 -4.47 -15.06 14.67
N LEU A 177 -5.26 -14.44 13.79
CA LEU A 177 -4.74 -13.85 12.54
C LEU A 177 -4.13 -12.46 12.77
N ILE A 178 -4.47 -11.79 13.87
CA ILE A 178 -3.91 -10.48 14.24
C ILE A 178 -2.91 -10.68 15.37
N TYR A 179 -1.70 -10.19 15.18
CA TYR A 179 -0.63 -10.31 16.16
C TYR A 179 0.27 -9.07 16.17
N LYS A 180 0.96 -8.84 17.28
CA LYS A 180 1.98 -7.79 17.41
C LYS A 180 3.36 -8.39 17.16
N GLY A 181 4.18 -7.73 16.34
CA GLY A 181 5.52 -8.23 16.02
C GLY A 181 6.51 -7.10 15.77
N LEU A 182 7.79 -7.40 16.02
CA LEU A 182 8.91 -6.55 15.64
C LEU A 182 9.46 -7.05 14.30
N LYS A 183 9.07 -6.39 13.20
CA LYS A 183 9.50 -6.76 11.84
C LYS A 183 9.90 -5.53 11.03
N PRO A 184 10.79 -5.65 10.04
CA PRO A 184 11.04 -4.59 9.07
C PRO A 184 9.77 -4.26 8.29
N VAL A 185 9.41 -2.99 8.26
CA VAL A 185 8.29 -2.46 7.49
C VAL A 185 8.77 -1.27 6.67
N TYR A 186 8.04 -0.93 5.60
CA TYR A 186 8.22 0.37 4.97
C TYR A 186 7.88 1.47 5.96
N TRP A 187 8.83 2.32 6.24
CA TRP A 187 8.68 3.46 7.15
C TRP A 187 8.94 4.76 6.41
N CYS A 188 8.01 5.70 6.51
CA CYS A 188 8.21 7.05 5.97
C CYS A 188 8.68 8.00 7.07
N PRO A 189 9.94 8.48 7.07
CA PRO A 189 10.44 9.40 8.09
C PRO A 189 9.75 10.77 8.08
N GLU A 190 9.33 11.24 6.90
CA GLU A 190 8.61 12.50 6.74
C GLU A 190 7.18 12.46 7.27
N CYS A 191 6.50 11.33 7.06
CA CYS A 191 5.13 11.11 7.55
C CYS A 191 5.10 10.46 8.94
N GLU A 192 6.23 9.96 9.44
CA GLU A 192 6.40 9.28 10.73
C GLU A 192 5.39 8.14 10.94
N THR A 193 5.30 7.26 9.95
CA THR A 193 4.35 6.14 9.98
C THR A 193 4.81 4.98 9.12
N ALA A 194 4.40 3.76 9.51
CA ALA A 194 4.50 2.57 8.68
C ALA A 194 3.60 2.70 7.44
N LEU A 195 3.99 2.04 6.36
CA LEU A 195 3.27 1.99 5.10
C LEU A 195 3.06 0.54 4.66
N ALA A 196 1.94 0.29 3.97
CA ALA A 196 1.71 -0.95 3.27
C ALA A 196 2.31 -0.91 1.86
N GLU A 197 2.44 -2.06 1.21
CA GLU A 197 2.94 -2.17 -0.18
C GLU A 197 2.12 -1.32 -1.18
N ALA A 198 0.80 -1.22 -0.98
CA ALA A 198 -0.08 -0.38 -1.79
C ALA A 198 0.17 1.13 -1.66
N GLU A 199 0.97 1.53 -0.67
CA GLU A 199 1.30 2.93 -0.36
C GLU A 199 2.71 3.33 -0.82
N ILE A 200 3.38 2.46 -1.60
CA ILE A 200 4.72 2.65 -2.14
C ILE A 200 4.65 2.89 -3.64
N GLU A 201 5.43 3.85 -4.11
CA GLU A 201 5.71 4.09 -5.54
C GLU A 201 7.21 3.96 -5.76
N TYR A 202 7.63 3.33 -6.86
CA TYR A 202 9.04 3.25 -7.20
C TYR A 202 9.44 4.43 -8.10
N ALA A 203 10.59 5.01 -7.81
CA ALA A 203 11.20 6.07 -8.62
C ALA A 203 12.70 5.82 -8.77
N GLU A 204 13.27 6.38 -9.83
CA GLU A 204 14.72 6.32 -10.07
C GLU A 204 15.46 7.25 -9.11
N ASP A 205 16.36 6.66 -8.31
CA ASP A 205 17.23 7.40 -7.39
C ASP A 205 18.71 7.12 -7.69
N PRO A 206 19.55 8.15 -7.72
CA PRO A 206 20.99 7.97 -7.75
C PRO A 206 21.49 7.51 -6.40
N CYS A 207 22.22 6.42 -6.34
CA CYS A 207 22.81 5.91 -5.12
C CYS A 207 24.26 5.46 -5.31
N HIS A 208 24.94 5.19 -4.19
CA HIS A 208 26.24 4.55 -4.16
C HIS A 208 26.08 3.04 -4.07
N SER A 209 26.64 2.33 -5.02
CA SER A 209 26.90 0.90 -4.94
C SER A 209 28.27 0.71 -4.33
N ILE A 210 28.36 0.17 -3.12
CA ILE A 210 29.63 0.03 -2.40
C ILE A 210 29.96 -1.43 -2.11
N TYR A 211 31.26 -1.71 -2.14
CA TYR A 211 31.85 -2.99 -1.80
C TYR A 211 32.71 -2.78 -0.55
N VAL A 212 32.49 -3.56 0.50
CA VAL A 212 33.11 -3.33 1.82
C VAL A 212 33.81 -4.58 2.32
N LYS A 213 35.01 -4.41 2.83
CA LYS A 213 35.86 -5.47 3.39
C LYS A 213 35.53 -5.73 4.86
N PHE A 214 35.20 -6.98 5.18
CA PHE A 214 34.98 -7.48 6.53
C PHE A 214 36.10 -8.48 6.88
N ARG A 215 37.00 -8.09 7.79
CA ARG A 215 38.18 -8.90 8.11
C ARG A 215 37.81 -10.21 8.80
N VAL A 216 38.29 -11.33 8.28
CA VAL A 216 38.10 -12.66 8.88
C VAL A 216 38.83 -12.74 10.22
N THR A 217 38.12 -13.18 11.25
CA THR A 217 38.69 -13.38 12.61
C THR A 217 38.70 -14.85 13.01
N ASP A 218 37.84 -15.68 12.39
CA ASP A 218 37.79 -17.13 12.58
C ASP A 218 37.38 -17.79 11.28
N ASP A 219 38.27 -18.54 10.64
CA ASP A 219 38.07 -19.22 9.35
C ASP A 219 37.69 -20.70 9.50
N LYS A 220 37.43 -21.17 10.70
CA LYS A 220 37.19 -22.60 11.00
C LYS A 220 38.33 -23.52 10.50
N GLY A 221 39.52 -22.98 10.24
CA GLY A 221 40.65 -23.70 9.69
C GLY A 221 40.55 -24.04 8.20
N LEU A 222 39.71 -23.35 7.42
CA LEU A 222 39.49 -23.65 6.01
C LEU A 222 40.29 -22.77 5.05
N LEU A 223 40.44 -21.48 5.34
CA LEU A 223 41.16 -20.53 4.47
C LEU A 223 42.69 -20.56 4.71
N THR A 224 43.11 -20.71 5.94
CA THR A 224 44.54 -20.75 6.31
C THR A 224 45.33 -21.86 5.61
N PRO A 225 44.82 -23.12 5.46
CA PRO A 225 45.48 -24.16 4.69
C PRO A 225 45.62 -23.86 3.19
N MET A 226 44.76 -22.96 2.64
CA MET A 226 44.83 -22.52 1.26
C MET A 226 45.84 -21.38 1.06
N GLY A 227 46.55 -20.96 2.12
CA GLY A 227 47.58 -19.93 2.10
C GLY A 227 47.11 -18.54 2.50
N ALA A 228 45.92 -18.40 3.09
CA ALA A 228 45.42 -17.12 3.58
C ALA A 228 46.12 -16.66 4.86
N ASP A 229 46.46 -15.37 4.92
CA ASP A 229 46.81 -14.67 6.16
C ASP A 229 45.56 -13.99 6.71
N LEU A 230 44.97 -14.48 7.81
CA LEU A 230 43.72 -13.98 8.38
C LEU A 230 43.79 -12.50 8.77
N SER A 231 44.97 -11.98 9.05
CA SER A 231 45.12 -10.54 9.35
C SER A 231 44.85 -9.64 8.15
N LYS A 232 44.92 -10.21 6.93
CA LYS A 232 44.70 -9.57 5.62
C LYS A 232 43.64 -10.26 4.77
N THR A 233 42.81 -11.10 5.38
CA THR A 233 41.73 -11.84 4.69
C THR A 233 40.37 -11.22 4.99
N TYR A 234 39.57 -11.00 3.95
CA TYR A 234 38.32 -10.29 4.05
C TYR A 234 37.18 -10.99 3.25
N PHE A 235 36.01 -11.07 3.83
CA PHE A 235 34.77 -11.19 3.03
C PHE A 235 34.47 -9.82 2.42
N VAL A 236 34.13 -9.80 1.15
CA VAL A 236 33.72 -8.56 0.47
C VAL A 236 32.22 -8.57 0.29
N ILE A 237 31.52 -7.75 1.06
CA ILE A 237 30.05 -7.58 0.90
C ILE A 237 29.75 -6.49 -0.13
N TRP A 238 28.53 -6.50 -0.63
CA TRP A 238 28.02 -5.47 -1.52
C TRP A 238 26.69 -4.93 -1.02
N THR A 239 26.49 -3.61 -1.14
CA THR A 239 25.21 -2.96 -0.81
C THR A 239 25.03 -1.65 -1.58
N THR A 240 23.76 -1.28 -1.84
CA THR A 240 23.36 0.03 -2.35
C THR A 240 22.85 0.95 -1.24
N THR A 241 22.73 0.45 0.00
CA THR A 241 22.17 1.16 1.15
C THR A 241 23.22 1.30 2.24
N THR A 242 24.15 2.25 2.06
CA THR A 242 25.33 2.42 2.93
C THR A 242 24.97 2.71 4.37
N TRP A 243 23.90 3.48 4.63
CA TRP A 243 23.48 3.87 5.98
C TRP A 243 23.03 2.68 6.86
N THR A 244 22.76 1.50 6.26
CA THR A 244 22.41 0.30 7.05
C THR A 244 23.62 -0.47 7.59
N LEU A 245 24.83 -0.14 7.16
CA LEU A 245 26.05 -0.82 7.64
C LEU A 245 26.19 -0.83 9.17
N PRO A 246 25.87 0.24 9.93
CA PRO A 246 25.88 0.16 11.39
C PRO A 246 24.97 -0.91 12.00
N ALA A 247 23.95 -1.36 11.26
CA ALA A 247 23.05 -2.45 11.65
C ALA A 247 23.55 -3.83 11.23
N ASN A 248 24.68 -3.94 10.53
CA ASN A 248 25.21 -5.24 10.11
C ASN A 248 25.50 -6.14 11.32
N VAL A 249 25.03 -7.38 11.25
CA VAL A 249 25.23 -8.42 12.27
C VAL A 249 25.68 -9.75 11.67
N ALA A 250 25.55 -9.91 10.34
CA ALA A 250 25.94 -11.11 9.64
C ALA A 250 26.33 -10.82 8.18
N ILE A 251 26.92 -11.82 7.55
CA ILE A 251 27.16 -11.89 6.10
C ILE A 251 26.47 -13.16 5.61
N CYS A 252 25.46 -13.03 4.74
CA CYS A 252 24.75 -14.18 4.20
C CYS A 252 25.38 -14.66 2.88
N VAL A 253 25.59 -15.98 2.75
CA VAL A 253 26.14 -16.63 1.56
C VAL A 253 25.16 -17.70 1.06
N GLY A 254 25.15 -17.96 -0.25
CA GLY A 254 24.31 -19.04 -0.82
C GLY A 254 24.91 -20.41 -0.53
N PRO A 255 24.19 -21.34 0.13
CA PRO A 255 24.77 -22.60 0.59
C PRO A 255 25.31 -23.48 -0.56
N GLU A 256 24.68 -23.43 -1.71
CA GLU A 256 25.04 -24.25 -2.88
C GLU A 256 26.02 -23.55 -3.85
N PHE A 257 26.33 -22.26 -3.59
CA PHE A 257 27.26 -21.51 -4.45
C PHE A 257 28.70 -21.80 -4.09
N GLU A 258 29.59 -21.62 -5.09
CA GLU A 258 31.03 -21.75 -4.92
C GLU A 258 31.64 -20.36 -4.63
N TYR A 259 32.49 -20.28 -3.60
CA TYR A 259 33.17 -19.08 -3.17
C TYR A 259 34.68 -19.23 -3.32
N ALA A 260 35.30 -18.28 -4.00
CA ALA A 260 36.73 -18.25 -4.25
C ALA A 260 37.48 -17.52 -3.14
N LEU A 261 38.63 -18.04 -2.75
CA LEU A 261 39.66 -17.32 -2.05
C LEU A 261 40.58 -16.66 -3.09
N VAL A 262 40.52 -15.35 -3.21
CA VAL A 262 41.21 -14.54 -4.21
C VAL A 262 42.34 -13.77 -3.57
N LYS A 263 43.57 -13.92 -4.06
CA LYS A 263 44.73 -13.14 -3.66
C LYS A 263 44.99 -12.02 -4.66
N SER A 264 45.16 -10.79 -4.19
CA SER A 264 45.63 -9.66 -4.99
C SER A 264 46.55 -8.76 -4.14
N GLY A 265 47.79 -8.65 -4.57
CA GLY A 265 48.82 -8.05 -3.77
C GLY A 265 49.02 -8.79 -2.45
N ASP A 266 48.93 -8.05 -1.33
CA ASP A 266 49.09 -8.58 0.02
C ASP A 266 47.79 -8.97 0.70
N GLU A 267 46.64 -8.78 0.06
CA GLU A 267 45.33 -9.03 0.64
C GLU A 267 44.65 -10.26 0.00
N TYR A 268 43.74 -10.87 0.76
CA TYR A 268 42.93 -12.03 0.37
C TYR A 268 41.46 -11.70 0.49
N TYR A 269 40.67 -12.13 -0.48
CA TYR A 269 39.25 -11.81 -0.53
C TYR A 269 38.41 -13.08 -0.73
N VAL A 270 37.29 -13.17 -0.03
CA VAL A 270 36.29 -14.24 -0.19
C VAL A 270 35.07 -13.63 -0.86
N MET A 271 34.67 -14.19 -2.01
CA MET A 271 33.48 -13.80 -2.79
C MET A 271 33.05 -14.95 -3.69
N ALA A 272 31.81 -14.94 -4.20
CA ALA A 272 31.32 -15.97 -5.09
C ALA A 272 32.19 -16.06 -6.36
N THR A 273 32.59 -17.26 -6.75
CA THR A 273 33.48 -17.53 -7.88
C THR A 273 32.94 -16.90 -9.16
N ALA A 274 31.62 -17.01 -9.40
CA ALA A 274 30.94 -16.45 -10.58
C ALA A 274 30.98 -14.91 -10.66
N LEU A 275 31.16 -14.22 -9.52
CA LEU A 275 31.18 -12.75 -9.46
C LEU A 275 32.58 -12.17 -9.23
N THR A 276 33.60 -13.01 -9.11
CA THR A 276 34.98 -12.58 -8.83
C THR A 276 35.49 -11.59 -9.84
N GLU A 277 35.38 -11.88 -11.13
CA GLU A 277 35.89 -11.02 -12.20
C GLU A 277 35.27 -9.62 -12.14
N SER A 278 33.94 -9.54 -12.05
CA SER A 278 33.20 -8.27 -12.01
C SER A 278 33.51 -7.44 -10.74
N ALA A 279 33.64 -8.10 -9.59
CA ALA A 279 33.98 -7.43 -8.33
C ALA A 279 35.43 -6.91 -8.32
N MET A 280 36.39 -7.70 -8.82
CA MET A 280 37.79 -7.29 -8.96
C MET A 280 37.94 -6.14 -9.96
N GLN A 281 37.23 -6.18 -11.08
CA GLN A 281 37.17 -5.09 -12.05
C GLN A 281 36.58 -3.81 -11.45
N ALA A 282 35.52 -3.91 -10.67
CA ALA A 282 34.92 -2.76 -9.96
C ALA A 282 35.91 -2.07 -9.03
N ALA A 283 36.83 -2.84 -8.42
CA ALA A 283 37.90 -2.33 -7.57
C ALA A 283 39.17 -1.89 -8.33
N GLY A 284 39.19 -2.02 -9.67
CA GLY A 284 40.38 -1.73 -10.49
C GLY A 284 41.55 -2.71 -10.25
N LYS A 285 41.27 -3.89 -9.70
CA LYS A 285 42.28 -4.93 -9.39
C LYS A 285 42.30 -5.96 -10.50
N THR A 286 43.22 -5.79 -11.45
CA THR A 286 43.34 -6.68 -12.64
C THR A 286 44.34 -7.82 -12.43
N ASP A 287 45.23 -7.70 -11.44
CA ASP A 287 46.22 -8.73 -11.07
C ASP A 287 45.78 -9.46 -9.79
N TYR A 288 45.26 -10.68 -9.98
CA TYR A 288 44.78 -11.53 -8.91
C TYR A 288 44.88 -13.02 -9.26
N GLU A 289 44.96 -13.84 -8.23
CA GLU A 289 45.02 -15.30 -8.32
C GLU A 289 43.91 -15.92 -7.46
N ILE A 290 43.20 -16.94 -7.97
CA ILE A 290 42.28 -17.77 -7.19
C ILE A 290 43.10 -18.92 -6.57
N LEU A 291 43.22 -18.92 -5.24
CA LEU A 291 43.99 -19.93 -4.52
C LEU A 291 43.22 -21.23 -4.31
N GLY A 292 41.92 -21.16 -4.30
CA GLY A 292 41.03 -22.30 -4.19
C GLY A 292 39.59 -21.87 -3.99
N THR A 293 38.68 -22.85 -3.91
CA THR A 293 37.23 -22.62 -3.76
C THR A 293 36.63 -23.46 -2.65
N LEU A 294 35.54 -22.98 -2.06
CA LEU A 294 34.76 -23.63 -1.00
C LEU A 294 33.27 -23.51 -1.33
N LYS A 295 32.45 -24.43 -0.88
CA LYS A 295 31.00 -24.26 -0.91
C LYS A 295 30.55 -23.22 0.11
N GLY A 296 29.47 -22.51 -0.17
CA GLY A 296 28.90 -21.55 0.79
C GLY A 296 28.51 -22.21 2.11
N SER A 297 27.99 -23.44 2.08
CA SER A 297 27.70 -24.23 3.28
C SER A 297 28.93 -24.48 4.19
N ASP A 298 30.13 -24.53 3.64
CA ASP A 298 31.37 -24.73 4.43
C ASP A 298 31.76 -23.45 5.18
N LEU A 299 31.35 -22.29 4.67
CA LEU A 299 31.67 -20.97 5.24
C LEU A 299 30.77 -20.60 6.43
N GLU A 300 29.67 -21.32 6.64
CA GLU A 300 28.72 -21.08 7.72
C GLU A 300 29.42 -21.07 9.08
N TYR A 301 29.05 -20.12 9.95
CA TYR A 301 29.68 -19.85 11.27
C TYR A 301 31.11 -19.36 11.27
N MET A 302 31.73 -19.04 10.14
CA MET A 302 32.91 -18.20 10.13
C MET A 302 32.64 -16.84 10.78
N LYS A 303 33.65 -16.19 11.32
CA LYS A 303 33.50 -14.89 12.00
C LYS A 303 34.31 -13.82 11.30
N THR A 304 33.68 -12.64 11.18
CA THR A 304 34.36 -11.45 10.67
C THR A 304 34.20 -10.29 11.64
N ALA A 305 35.14 -9.37 11.63
CA ALA A 305 35.07 -8.11 12.36
C ALA A 305 34.29 -7.08 11.52
N HIS A 306 33.34 -6.41 12.13
CA HIS A 306 32.70 -5.25 11.53
C HIS A 306 33.73 -4.14 11.26
N PRO A 307 33.71 -3.42 10.13
CA PRO A 307 34.79 -2.52 9.72
C PRO A 307 34.98 -1.28 10.62
N PHE A 308 33.98 -0.86 11.38
CA PHE A 308 34.07 0.37 12.21
C PHE A 308 33.25 0.32 13.53
N ILE A 309 32.58 -0.79 13.84
CA ILE A 309 31.88 -1.02 15.12
C ILE A 309 32.54 -2.22 15.79
N ASP A 310 32.74 -2.18 17.11
CA ASP A 310 33.21 -3.35 17.86
C ASP A 310 32.14 -4.42 17.97
N ARG A 311 31.98 -5.16 16.87
CA ARG A 311 30.96 -6.21 16.69
C ARG A 311 31.51 -7.30 15.77
N THR A 312 31.16 -8.53 16.08
CA THR A 312 31.35 -9.68 15.17
C THR A 312 30.20 -9.77 14.19
N SER A 313 30.52 -9.90 12.91
CA SER A 313 29.55 -10.29 11.87
C SER A 313 29.73 -11.77 11.56
N LEU A 314 28.69 -12.55 11.81
CA LEU A 314 28.69 -14.00 11.61
C LEU A 314 28.43 -14.32 10.13
N VAL A 315 29.14 -15.29 9.56
CA VAL A 315 28.79 -15.82 8.23
C VAL A 315 27.63 -16.82 8.40
N ILE A 316 26.54 -16.57 7.71
CA ILE A 316 25.33 -17.41 7.72
C ILE A 316 24.97 -17.84 6.30
N VAL A 317 24.08 -18.83 6.16
CA VAL A 317 23.60 -19.30 4.86
C VAL A 317 22.13 -18.93 4.64
N GLY A 318 21.77 -18.62 3.38
CA GLY A 318 20.39 -18.29 3.01
C GLY A 318 20.15 -18.43 1.52
N ASP A 319 18.94 -18.88 1.18
CA ASP A 319 18.52 -19.17 -0.20
C ASP A 319 18.20 -17.92 -1.02
N HIS A 320 18.07 -16.74 -0.36
CA HIS A 320 17.80 -15.46 -1.02
C HIS A 320 19.04 -14.84 -1.70
N VAL A 321 20.22 -15.39 -1.45
CA VAL A 321 21.46 -14.93 -2.10
C VAL A 321 21.41 -15.25 -3.60
N THR A 322 21.74 -14.27 -4.44
CA THR A 322 21.78 -14.42 -5.90
C THR A 322 23.16 -14.15 -6.47
N LEU A 323 23.39 -14.59 -7.71
CA LEU A 323 24.64 -14.35 -8.46
C LEU A 323 24.45 -13.35 -9.61
N GLU A 324 23.39 -12.52 -9.56
CA GLU A 324 23.11 -11.54 -10.62
C GLU A 324 23.98 -10.29 -10.51
N SER A 325 24.35 -9.90 -9.30
CA SER A 325 25.16 -8.69 -9.03
C SER A 325 25.89 -8.78 -7.70
N GLY A 326 26.84 -7.86 -7.48
CA GLY A 326 27.58 -7.75 -6.21
C GLY A 326 28.72 -8.75 -6.09
N THR A 327 28.78 -9.48 -4.98
CA THR A 327 29.86 -10.40 -4.62
C THR A 327 29.38 -11.80 -4.20
N GLY A 328 28.05 -12.02 -4.11
CA GLY A 328 27.50 -13.24 -3.51
C GLY A 328 27.64 -13.31 -1.98
N CYS A 329 28.18 -12.27 -1.35
CA CYS A 329 28.24 -12.08 0.10
C CYS A 329 27.28 -10.93 0.46
N VAL A 330 26.11 -11.26 0.98
CA VAL A 330 25.05 -10.28 1.27
C VAL A 330 25.29 -9.66 2.66
N HIS A 331 25.34 -8.33 2.69
CA HIS A 331 25.26 -7.56 3.93
C HIS A 331 23.92 -7.83 4.62
N THR A 332 23.94 -8.40 5.81
CA THR A 332 22.75 -8.81 6.55
C THR A 332 22.47 -7.90 7.73
N ALA A 333 21.33 -7.23 7.69
CA ALA A 333 20.83 -6.32 8.71
C ALA A 333 19.33 -6.58 8.97
N PRO A 334 18.96 -7.51 9.86
CA PRO A 334 17.57 -7.95 10.08
C PRO A 334 16.63 -6.84 10.55
N GLY A 335 17.16 -5.69 10.99
CA GLY A 335 16.38 -4.49 11.28
C GLY A 335 15.97 -3.68 10.04
N HIS A 336 16.55 -3.97 8.85
CA HIS A 336 16.43 -3.16 7.64
C HIS A 336 16.21 -3.94 6.34
N GLY A 337 16.05 -5.25 6.41
CA GLY A 337 15.75 -6.13 5.28
C GLY A 337 14.76 -7.21 5.68
N VAL A 338 13.77 -7.49 4.82
CA VAL A 338 12.75 -8.52 5.09
C VAL A 338 13.40 -9.91 5.00
N GLU A 339 14.16 -10.17 3.93
CA GLU A 339 14.86 -11.43 3.72
C GLU A 339 15.92 -11.67 4.82
N ASP A 340 16.63 -10.61 5.23
CA ASP A 340 17.59 -10.65 6.33
C ASP A 340 16.89 -11.00 7.66
N TYR A 341 15.73 -10.39 7.89
CA TYR A 341 14.91 -10.69 9.07
C TYR A 341 14.46 -12.15 9.06
N ASP A 342 13.92 -12.61 7.94
CA ASP A 342 13.34 -13.96 7.82
C ASP A 342 14.42 -15.04 8.03
N VAL A 343 15.59 -14.90 7.42
CA VAL A 343 16.68 -15.87 7.59
C VAL A 343 17.21 -15.85 9.02
N CYS A 344 17.42 -14.68 9.62
CA CYS A 344 17.89 -14.59 10.99
C CYS A 344 16.83 -15.12 11.98
N HIS A 345 15.59 -14.70 11.87
CA HIS A 345 14.52 -15.07 12.79
C HIS A 345 14.23 -16.58 12.77
N ASN A 346 14.22 -17.18 11.58
CA ASN A 346 13.85 -18.58 11.41
C ASN A 346 14.98 -19.57 11.65
N HIS A 347 16.24 -19.18 11.34
CA HIS A 347 17.37 -20.10 11.35
C HIS A 347 18.50 -19.71 12.34
N TYR A 348 18.61 -18.43 12.71
CA TYR A 348 19.66 -17.89 13.58
C TYR A 348 19.07 -16.97 14.65
N PRO A 349 18.17 -17.46 15.52
CA PRO A 349 17.43 -16.62 16.49
C PRO A 349 18.33 -15.94 17.53
N GLU A 350 19.61 -16.33 17.65
CA GLU A 350 20.62 -15.69 18.47
C GLU A 350 21.12 -14.36 17.89
N ILE A 351 20.91 -14.10 16.59
CA ILE A 351 21.31 -12.84 15.94
C ILE A 351 20.34 -11.73 16.33
N PRO A 352 20.85 -10.62 16.94
CA PRO A 352 19.99 -9.54 17.38
C PRO A 352 19.44 -8.70 16.21
N ILE A 353 18.26 -8.13 16.41
CA ILE A 353 17.71 -7.11 15.52
C ILE A 353 18.24 -5.74 15.96
N VAL A 354 19.14 -5.16 15.19
CA VAL A 354 19.73 -3.84 15.45
C VAL A 354 19.09 -2.79 14.55
N VAL A 355 18.63 -1.67 15.13
CA VAL A 355 17.91 -0.60 14.44
C VAL A 355 18.52 0.77 14.75
N PRO A 356 19.70 1.12 14.19
CA PRO A 356 20.42 2.34 14.48
C PRO A 356 19.84 3.60 13.81
N VAL A 357 18.51 3.65 13.62
CA VAL A 357 17.80 4.78 13.04
C VAL A 357 16.48 5.00 13.77
N ASP A 358 16.15 6.25 14.09
CA ASP A 358 14.91 6.62 14.76
C ASP A 358 13.72 6.77 13.80
N SER A 359 12.57 7.19 14.32
CA SER A 359 11.33 7.41 13.53
C SER A 359 11.43 8.56 12.53
N HIS A 360 12.36 9.50 12.73
CA HIS A 360 12.59 10.66 11.86
C HIS A 360 13.67 10.40 10.79
N GLY A 361 14.22 9.16 10.73
CA GLY A 361 15.28 8.81 9.80
C GLY A 361 16.65 9.35 10.20
N LYS A 362 16.87 9.60 11.50
CA LYS A 362 18.17 10.01 12.04
C LYS A 362 18.86 8.83 12.71
N MET A 363 20.16 8.75 12.51
CA MET A 363 21.00 7.74 13.14
C MET A 363 21.01 7.91 14.66
N THR A 364 20.80 6.82 15.40
CA THR A 364 20.82 6.79 16.88
C THR A 364 22.24 6.57 17.40
N GLU A 365 22.41 6.57 18.73
CA GLU A 365 23.69 6.26 19.40
C GLU A 365 24.25 4.88 19.01
N GLU A 366 23.38 3.93 18.59
CA GLU A 366 23.81 2.61 18.10
C GLU A 366 24.64 2.68 16.80
N ALA A 367 24.54 3.79 16.05
CA ALA A 367 25.35 4.05 14.88
C ALA A 367 26.76 4.56 15.20
N GLY A 368 27.11 4.71 16.49
CA GLY A 368 28.41 5.19 16.97
C GLY A 368 28.71 6.61 16.49
N GLN A 369 29.83 6.81 15.81
CA GLN A 369 30.28 8.13 15.34
C GLN A 369 29.35 8.79 14.31
N PHE A 370 28.38 8.09 13.76
CA PHE A 370 27.41 8.60 12.79
C PHE A 370 26.07 9.01 13.44
N ALA A 371 25.97 8.94 14.78
CA ALA A 371 24.78 9.35 15.51
C ALA A 371 24.37 10.81 15.20
N GLY A 372 23.07 11.06 15.09
CA GLY A 372 22.48 12.36 14.78
C GLY A 372 22.43 12.75 13.31
N LEU A 373 23.14 12.06 12.41
CA LEU A 373 23.06 12.29 10.97
C LEU A 373 21.75 11.73 10.42
N THR A 374 21.22 12.36 9.38
CA THR A 374 20.17 11.75 8.56
C THR A 374 20.73 10.56 7.77
N THR A 375 19.87 9.65 7.31
CA THR A 375 20.30 8.50 6.49
C THR A 375 21.03 8.94 5.21
N GLU A 376 20.64 10.08 4.62
CA GLU A 376 21.32 10.63 3.44
C GLU A 376 22.73 11.15 3.78
N GLU A 377 22.88 11.88 4.89
CA GLU A 377 24.19 12.34 5.37
C GLU A 377 25.07 11.16 5.78
N ALA A 378 24.49 10.15 6.45
CA ALA A 378 25.18 8.94 6.87
C ALA A 378 25.74 8.14 5.67
N ASN A 379 25.02 8.05 4.55
CA ASN A 379 25.53 7.40 3.33
C ASN A 379 26.88 7.97 2.90
N LYS A 380 27.02 9.29 2.92
CA LYS A 380 28.26 9.98 2.50
C LYS A 380 29.36 9.85 3.55
N ALA A 381 29.00 10.03 4.83
CA ALA A 381 29.96 9.97 5.94
C ALA A 381 30.55 8.56 6.13
N ILE A 382 29.72 7.52 6.02
CA ILE A 382 30.17 6.13 6.12
C ILE A 382 31.06 5.76 4.94
N ALA A 383 30.67 6.12 3.70
CA ALA A 383 31.51 5.84 2.53
C ALA A 383 32.90 6.48 2.65
N GLN A 384 32.97 7.74 3.10
CA GLN A 384 34.26 8.43 3.35
C GLN A 384 35.07 7.76 4.45
N HIS A 385 34.43 7.38 5.56
CA HIS A 385 35.12 6.66 6.64
C HIS A 385 35.71 5.32 6.20
N LEU A 386 34.95 4.57 5.37
CA LEU A 386 35.45 3.30 4.82
C LEU A 386 36.64 3.49 3.88
N GLU A 387 36.67 4.58 3.12
CA GLU A 387 37.82 4.97 2.30
C GLU A 387 39.03 5.32 3.16
N ASP A 388 38.86 6.19 4.16
CA ASP A 388 39.91 6.66 5.05
C ASP A 388 40.56 5.52 5.86
N THR A 389 39.77 4.51 6.23
CA THR A 389 40.24 3.32 7.00
C THR A 389 40.72 2.18 6.10
N GLY A 390 40.58 2.31 4.78
CA GLY A 390 40.94 1.27 3.82
C GLY A 390 40.01 0.06 3.83
N ALA A 391 38.82 0.16 4.44
CA ALA A 391 37.80 -0.87 4.44
C ALA A 391 36.91 -0.83 3.17
N LEU A 392 36.93 0.26 2.42
CA LEU A 392 36.26 0.35 1.12
C LEU A 392 37.02 -0.47 0.08
N PHE A 393 36.35 -1.43 -0.57
CA PHE A 393 36.91 -2.23 -1.65
C PHE A 393 36.66 -1.57 -3.03
N ALA A 394 35.41 -1.12 -3.27
CA ALA A 394 35.04 -0.37 -4.48
C ALA A 394 33.82 0.51 -4.20
N LEU A 395 33.69 1.57 -4.99
CA LEU A 395 32.52 2.46 -4.97
C LEU A 395 32.15 2.85 -6.40
N GLN A 396 30.87 2.70 -6.75
CA GLN A 396 30.31 3.08 -8.04
C GLN A 396 29.04 3.91 -7.83
N LYS A 397 28.76 4.83 -8.74
CA LYS A 397 27.48 5.54 -8.78
C LYS A 397 26.54 4.81 -9.73
N ILE A 398 25.36 4.47 -9.26
CA ILE A 398 24.31 3.82 -10.04
C ILE A 398 23.00 4.56 -9.90
N ILE A 399 22.07 4.30 -10.80
CA ILE A 399 20.67 4.71 -10.71
C ILE A 399 19.86 3.43 -10.55
N HIS A 400 19.02 3.38 -9.53
CA HIS A 400 18.15 2.23 -9.32
C HIS A 400 16.73 2.66 -8.93
N GLN A 401 15.78 1.72 -9.04
CA GLN A 401 14.41 1.92 -8.60
C GLN A 401 14.34 1.81 -7.07
N TYR A 402 13.96 2.90 -6.40
CA TYR A 402 13.86 2.95 -4.94
C TYR A 402 12.42 3.22 -4.48
N PRO A 403 11.95 2.61 -3.38
CA PRO A 403 10.59 2.82 -2.89
C PRO A 403 10.44 4.21 -2.27
N HIS A 404 9.37 4.91 -2.66
CA HIS A 404 8.99 6.23 -2.19
C HIS A 404 7.58 6.20 -1.59
N CYS A 405 7.34 7.03 -0.60
CA CYS A 405 6.01 7.23 -0.05
C CYS A 405 5.07 7.82 -1.11
N TRP A 406 3.95 7.18 -1.34
CA TRP A 406 2.96 7.61 -2.33
C TRP A 406 2.42 9.04 -2.11
N ARG A 407 2.56 9.59 -0.90
CA ARG A 407 2.01 10.88 -0.49
C ARG A 407 3.02 12.01 -0.47
N CYS A 408 4.09 11.89 0.29
CA CYS A 408 5.12 12.93 0.35
C CYS A 408 6.16 12.80 -0.77
N LYS A 409 6.17 11.68 -1.51
CA LYS A 409 7.12 11.38 -2.61
C LYS A 409 8.58 11.35 -2.16
N LYS A 410 8.82 11.15 -0.88
CA LYS A 410 10.17 11.01 -0.31
C LYS A 410 10.54 9.53 -0.21
N PRO A 411 11.84 9.20 -0.29
CA PRO A 411 12.33 7.85 -0.06
C PRO A 411 11.85 7.30 1.28
N VAL A 412 11.51 6.01 1.31
CA VAL A 412 11.14 5.30 2.54
C VAL A 412 12.30 4.46 3.03
N LEU A 413 12.26 4.09 4.31
CA LEU A 413 13.23 3.20 4.93
C LEU A 413 12.58 1.84 5.17
N PHE A 414 13.35 0.75 5.10
CA PHE A 414 12.99 -0.47 5.81
C PHE A 414 13.47 -0.31 7.26
N ARG A 415 12.54 -0.43 8.21
CA ARG A 415 12.84 -0.24 9.64
C ARG A 415 12.03 -1.23 10.47
N ALA A 416 12.70 -2.07 11.23
CA ALA A 416 12.02 -2.91 12.21
C ALA A 416 11.42 -2.03 13.31
N THR A 417 10.15 -2.22 13.55
CA THR A 417 9.37 -1.52 14.56
C THR A 417 8.23 -2.42 15.02
N GLU A 418 7.84 -2.27 16.28
CA GLU A 418 6.68 -3.01 16.78
C GLU A 418 5.42 -2.52 16.10
N GLN A 419 4.73 -3.42 15.39
CA GLN A 419 3.52 -3.13 14.64
C GLN A 419 2.49 -4.24 14.85
N TRP A 420 1.24 -3.94 14.52
CA TRP A 420 0.19 -4.93 14.40
C TRP A 420 0.13 -5.46 12.97
N PHE A 421 0.11 -6.77 12.86
CA PHE A 421 0.07 -7.48 11.57
C PHE A 421 -1.16 -8.36 11.48
N CYS A 422 -1.66 -8.51 10.24
CA CYS A 422 -2.55 -9.60 9.86
C CYS A 422 -1.71 -10.67 9.17
N SER A 423 -1.75 -11.90 9.67
CA SER A 423 -1.06 -13.03 9.06
C SER A 423 -1.73 -13.39 7.74
N VAL A 424 -1.04 -13.09 6.63
CA VAL A 424 -1.47 -13.45 5.28
C VAL A 424 -1.11 -14.91 5.00
N ASP A 425 0.03 -15.38 5.48
CA ASP A 425 0.48 -16.75 5.27
C ASP A 425 -0.54 -17.79 5.78
N ALA A 426 -1.18 -17.51 6.90
CA ALA A 426 -2.19 -18.40 7.48
C ALA A 426 -3.47 -18.57 6.61
N ILE A 427 -3.75 -17.65 5.69
CA ILE A 427 -4.95 -17.64 4.84
C ILE A 427 -4.63 -17.66 3.35
N LYS A 428 -3.37 -17.64 2.97
CA LYS A 428 -2.86 -17.49 1.59
C LYS A 428 -3.41 -18.55 0.65
N ASP A 429 -3.30 -19.82 1.00
CA ASP A 429 -3.77 -20.93 0.16
C ASP A 429 -5.29 -20.89 -0.03
N GLN A 430 -6.03 -20.54 1.02
CA GLN A 430 -7.48 -20.39 0.96
C GLN A 430 -7.88 -19.21 0.07
N ALA A 431 -7.12 -18.12 0.11
CA ALA A 431 -7.34 -16.97 -0.75
C ALA A 431 -7.09 -17.32 -2.23
N ILE A 432 -5.99 -18.04 -2.53
CA ILE A 432 -5.66 -18.49 -3.89
C ILE A 432 -6.74 -19.45 -4.43
N GLU A 433 -7.24 -20.36 -3.61
CA GLU A 433 -8.33 -21.25 -4.04
C GLU A 433 -9.65 -20.47 -4.29
N ALA A 434 -9.97 -19.48 -3.47
CA ALA A 434 -11.15 -18.64 -3.66
C ALA A 434 -11.07 -17.79 -4.94
N ILE A 435 -9.87 -17.33 -5.34
CA ILE A 435 -9.62 -16.57 -6.58
C ILE A 435 -10.07 -17.35 -7.81
N LYS A 436 -9.83 -18.68 -7.87
CA LYS A 436 -10.21 -19.55 -8.98
C LYS A 436 -11.72 -19.62 -9.19
N GLY A 437 -12.50 -19.40 -8.13
CA GLY A 437 -13.96 -19.37 -8.18
C GLY A 437 -14.57 -18.05 -8.67
N VAL A 438 -13.75 -17.02 -8.92
CA VAL A 438 -14.17 -15.69 -9.34
C VAL A 438 -14.06 -15.54 -10.86
N LYS A 439 -15.04 -14.89 -11.49
CA LYS A 439 -14.96 -14.56 -12.91
C LYS A 439 -14.18 -13.28 -13.13
N TRP A 440 -12.99 -13.38 -13.70
CA TRP A 440 -12.12 -12.24 -14.02
C TRP A 440 -12.34 -11.73 -15.43
N ILE A 441 -12.49 -10.42 -15.59
CA ILE A 441 -12.68 -9.74 -16.87
C ILE A 441 -11.76 -8.50 -16.91
N PRO A 442 -10.66 -8.54 -17.68
CA PRO A 442 -10.12 -9.64 -18.50
C PRO A 442 -9.62 -10.84 -17.68
N GLY A 443 -9.50 -12.01 -18.33
CA GLY A 443 -9.08 -13.26 -17.69
C GLY A 443 -7.69 -13.23 -17.02
N TRP A 444 -6.75 -12.41 -17.53
CA TRP A 444 -5.41 -12.26 -16.91
C TRP A 444 -5.44 -11.73 -15.46
N GLY A 445 -6.59 -11.20 -15.03
CA GLY A 445 -6.79 -10.75 -13.65
C GLY A 445 -6.60 -11.85 -12.60
N GLU A 446 -6.94 -13.11 -12.95
CA GLU A 446 -6.75 -14.26 -12.06
C GLU A 446 -5.27 -14.50 -11.77
N ASP A 447 -4.42 -14.54 -12.80
CA ASP A 447 -2.98 -14.75 -12.63
C ASP A 447 -2.35 -13.60 -11.84
N ARG A 448 -2.77 -12.37 -12.14
CA ARG A 448 -2.24 -11.17 -11.49
C ARG A 448 -2.53 -11.13 -10.00
N ILE A 449 -3.78 -11.35 -9.58
CA ILE A 449 -4.14 -11.36 -8.15
C ILE A 449 -3.52 -12.55 -7.43
N SER A 450 -3.46 -13.71 -8.08
CA SER A 450 -2.86 -14.92 -7.52
C SER A 450 -1.37 -14.75 -7.23
N SER A 451 -0.61 -14.17 -8.17
CA SER A 451 0.81 -13.87 -7.95
C SER A 451 0.98 -12.87 -6.81
N MET A 452 0.22 -11.78 -6.81
CA MET A 452 0.30 -10.76 -5.77
C MET A 452 -0.05 -11.28 -4.37
N VAL A 453 -0.98 -12.25 -4.25
CA VAL A 453 -1.32 -12.87 -2.96
C VAL A 453 -0.25 -13.89 -2.56
N ARG A 454 0.30 -14.65 -3.52
CA ARG A 454 1.35 -15.65 -3.26
C ARG A 454 2.62 -15.01 -2.70
N ASP A 455 3.02 -13.89 -3.27
CA ASP A 455 4.26 -13.19 -2.93
C ASP A 455 4.08 -12.18 -1.78
N ARG A 456 2.85 -12.06 -1.25
CA ARG A 456 2.55 -11.08 -0.21
C ARG A 456 3.07 -11.53 1.15
N ASN A 457 3.80 -10.65 1.81
CA ASN A 457 4.13 -10.74 3.23
C ASN A 457 2.91 -10.41 4.12
N ASP A 458 3.04 -10.65 5.44
CA ASP A 458 2.03 -10.26 6.41
C ASP A 458 1.68 -8.78 6.29
N TRP A 459 0.40 -8.48 6.43
CA TRP A 459 -0.11 -7.13 6.25
C TRP A 459 0.07 -6.32 7.53
N CYS A 460 0.98 -5.32 7.51
CA CYS A 460 1.09 -4.33 8.56
C CYS A 460 -0.16 -3.45 8.57
N ILE A 461 -1.01 -3.63 9.60
CA ILE A 461 -2.30 -2.95 9.71
C ILE A 461 -2.28 -1.72 10.62
N SER A 462 -1.23 -1.49 11.40
CA SER A 462 -1.11 -0.32 12.28
C SER A 462 -0.51 0.89 11.57
N ARG A 463 -1.03 2.07 11.90
CA ARG A 463 -0.54 3.36 11.42
C ARG A 463 -0.43 4.34 12.57
N GLN A 464 0.70 5.05 12.67
CA GLN A 464 1.00 6.05 13.70
C GLN A 464 0.33 7.39 13.36
N ARG A 465 -0.98 7.35 13.15
CA ARG A 465 -1.82 8.51 12.79
C ARG A 465 -2.99 8.64 13.77
N ARG A 466 -3.77 9.74 13.61
CA ARG A 466 -4.93 10.02 14.49
C ARG A 466 -6.26 10.02 13.74
N TRP A 467 -6.25 10.23 12.42
CA TRP A 467 -7.46 10.24 11.61
C TRP A 467 -7.71 8.88 10.97
N GLY A 468 -8.45 8.04 11.66
CA GLY A 468 -8.82 6.69 11.26
C GLY A 468 -9.53 5.96 12.40
N VAL A 469 -9.83 4.68 12.17
CA VAL A 469 -10.42 3.79 13.17
C VAL A 469 -9.32 3.26 14.08
N PRO A 470 -9.33 3.53 15.39
CA PRO A 470 -8.29 3.03 16.31
C PRO A 470 -8.30 1.50 16.37
N ILE A 471 -7.13 0.91 16.59
CA ILE A 471 -7.00 -0.52 16.87
C ILE A 471 -7.59 -0.80 18.26
N PRO A 472 -8.60 -1.70 18.39
CA PRO A 472 -9.39 -1.85 19.62
C PRO A 472 -8.69 -2.72 20.68
N ILE A 473 -7.42 -2.48 20.93
CA ILE A 473 -6.58 -3.27 21.84
C ILE A 473 -6.23 -2.44 23.07
N PHE A 474 -6.26 -3.10 24.23
CA PHE A 474 -5.83 -2.55 25.51
C PHE A 474 -4.56 -3.27 25.98
N TYR A 475 -3.74 -2.58 26.75
CA TYR A 475 -2.52 -3.15 27.34
C TYR A 475 -2.63 -3.10 28.86
N CYS A 476 -2.28 -4.19 29.52
CA CYS A 476 -2.15 -4.25 30.97
C CYS A 476 -1.08 -3.24 31.46
N LYS A 477 -1.42 -2.37 32.41
CA LYS A 477 -0.48 -1.37 32.94
C LYS A 477 0.72 -2.00 33.67
N ASP A 478 0.55 -3.20 34.27
CA ASP A 478 1.60 -3.82 35.09
C ASP A 478 2.57 -4.67 34.25
N CYS A 479 2.07 -5.45 33.28
CA CYS A 479 2.91 -6.39 32.54
C CYS A 479 2.97 -6.15 31.02
N GLY A 480 2.29 -5.13 30.50
CA GLY A 480 2.29 -4.78 29.08
C GLY A 480 1.55 -5.76 28.17
N GLU A 481 0.94 -6.83 28.71
CA GLU A 481 0.26 -7.85 27.91
C GLU A 481 -0.94 -7.25 27.16
N PRO A 482 -1.06 -7.47 25.82
CA PRO A 482 -2.23 -7.04 25.06
C PRO A 482 -3.47 -7.86 25.43
N LEU A 483 -4.60 -7.20 25.58
CA LEU A 483 -5.89 -7.82 25.86
C LEU A 483 -6.60 -8.10 24.52
N ILE A 484 -6.44 -9.32 24.01
CA ILE A 484 -7.10 -9.81 22.79
C ILE A 484 -8.28 -10.70 23.22
N GLU A 485 -9.40 -10.05 23.60
CA GLU A 485 -10.60 -10.74 24.09
C GLU A 485 -11.83 -10.26 23.34
N LYS A 486 -12.70 -11.20 22.99
CA LYS A 486 -13.93 -10.92 22.22
C LYS A 486 -14.83 -9.91 22.92
N ASP A 487 -15.01 -10.07 24.22
CA ASP A 487 -15.90 -9.20 25.01
C ASP A 487 -15.37 -7.76 25.11
N ALA A 488 -14.06 -7.58 25.24
CA ALA A 488 -13.43 -6.25 25.25
C ALA A 488 -13.61 -5.55 23.89
N MET A 489 -13.36 -6.24 22.79
CA MET A 489 -13.52 -5.69 21.43
C MET A 489 -15.01 -5.47 21.07
N HIS A 490 -15.92 -6.32 21.57
CA HIS A 490 -17.35 -6.12 21.43
C HIS A 490 -17.81 -4.83 22.13
N ALA A 491 -17.31 -4.57 23.35
CA ALA A 491 -17.60 -3.33 24.06
C ALA A 491 -17.16 -2.09 23.26
N VAL A 492 -16.00 -2.17 22.57
CA VAL A 492 -15.54 -1.10 21.67
C VAL A 492 -16.47 -0.95 20.45
N SER A 493 -16.90 -2.06 19.84
CA SER A 493 -17.85 -2.02 18.73
C SER A 493 -19.16 -1.32 19.13
N GLU A 494 -19.74 -1.68 20.27
CA GLU A 494 -20.97 -1.06 20.76
C GLU A 494 -20.77 0.42 21.12
N LEU A 495 -19.63 0.78 21.70
CA LEU A 495 -19.27 2.17 21.95
C LEU A 495 -19.23 2.97 20.63
N PHE A 496 -18.57 2.43 19.60
CA PHE A 496 -18.48 3.11 18.30
C PHE A 496 -19.84 3.20 17.62
N ARG A 497 -20.69 2.19 17.76
CA ARG A 497 -22.07 2.21 17.26
C ARG A 497 -22.91 3.32 17.89
N ALA A 498 -22.71 3.55 19.18
CA ALA A 498 -23.43 4.57 19.93
C ALA A 498 -22.86 5.99 19.69
N GLU A 499 -21.55 6.15 19.81
CA GLU A 499 -20.89 7.45 19.92
C GLU A 499 -19.91 7.77 18.78
N GLY A 500 -19.47 6.76 17.98
CA GLY A 500 -18.43 6.89 16.97
C GLY A 500 -17.02 6.72 17.55
N SER A 501 -16.02 6.60 16.68
CA SER A 501 -14.64 6.30 17.08
C SER A 501 -13.94 7.43 17.86
N ASP A 502 -14.48 8.65 17.87
CA ASP A 502 -13.96 9.73 18.72
C ASP A 502 -14.04 9.39 20.21
N ALA A 503 -15.01 8.55 20.62
CA ALA A 503 -15.16 8.08 21.99
C ALA A 503 -13.91 7.35 22.51
N TRP A 504 -13.12 6.71 21.63
CA TRP A 504 -11.85 6.10 21.98
C TRP A 504 -10.84 7.08 22.56
N TYR A 505 -10.84 8.31 22.09
CA TYR A 505 -9.91 9.36 22.51
C TYR A 505 -10.44 10.16 23.72
N ILE A 506 -11.75 10.09 23.99
CA ILE A 506 -12.41 10.84 25.06
C ILE A 506 -12.49 10.02 26.35
N LYS A 507 -12.86 8.74 26.25
CA LYS A 507 -13.10 7.87 27.41
C LYS A 507 -11.83 7.15 27.87
N GLU A 508 -11.71 6.85 29.14
CA GLU A 508 -10.63 6.03 29.68
C GLU A 508 -10.90 4.53 29.45
N ALA A 509 -9.85 3.70 29.56
CA ALA A 509 -9.96 2.26 29.31
C ALA A 509 -11.00 1.59 30.23
N GLU A 510 -11.05 2.00 31.48
CA GLU A 510 -11.95 1.50 32.50
C GLU A 510 -13.43 1.84 32.25
N GLU A 511 -13.70 2.90 31.49
CA GLU A 511 -15.06 3.29 31.07
C GLU A 511 -15.56 2.49 29.85
N ILE A 512 -14.64 1.89 29.11
CA ILE A 512 -14.95 1.13 27.89
C ILE A 512 -15.03 -0.36 28.16
N LEU A 513 -14.08 -0.87 28.96
CA LEU A 513 -13.98 -2.30 29.24
C LEU A 513 -15.14 -2.82 30.09
N PRO A 514 -15.61 -4.05 29.86
CA PRO A 514 -16.60 -4.68 30.74
C PRO A 514 -16.17 -4.69 32.22
N ALA A 515 -17.12 -4.50 33.12
CA ALA A 515 -16.84 -4.52 34.55
C ALA A 515 -16.20 -5.84 34.99
N GLY A 516 -15.10 -5.76 35.74
CA GLY A 516 -14.39 -6.93 36.23
C GLY A 516 -13.35 -7.51 35.26
N THR A 517 -13.05 -6.85 34.12
CA THR A 517 -11.98 -7.24 33.22
C THR A 517 -10.65 -7.29 33.95
N LYS A 518 -9.89 -8.39 33.76
CA LYS A 518 -8.58 -8.63 34.38
C LYS A 518 -7.58 -9.16 33.37
N CYS A 519 -6.33 -8.75 33.51
CA CYS A 519 -5.24 -9.34 32.74
C CYS A 519 -5.08 -10.84 33.08
N LYS A 520 -5.09 -11.69 32.06
CA LYS A 520 -4.95 -13.15 32.24
C LYS A 520 -3.56 -13.55 32.75
N LYS A 521 -2.53 -12.72 32.52
CA LYS A 521 -1.14 -13.01 32.88
C LYS A 521 -0.82 -12.63 34.33
N CYS A 522 -1.27 -11.45 34.79
CA CYS A 522 -0.90 -10.94 36.11
C CYS A 522 -2.09 -10.58 37.02
N GLY A 523 -3.33 -10.62 36.53
CA GLY A 523 -4.55 -10.32 37.31
C GLY A 523 -4.82 -8.82 37.50
N CYS A 524 -3.98 -7.92 36.94
CA CYS A 524 -4.18 -6.47 37.00
C CYS A 524 -5.52 -6.07 36.34
N THR A 525 -6.17 -5.02 36.88
CA THR A 525 -7.44 -4.50 36.37
C THR A 525 -7.32 -3.13 35.72
N SER A 526 -6.11 -2.59 35.61
CA SER A 526 -5.83 -1.30 34.98
C SER A 526 -5.19 -1.46 33.63
N PHE A 527 -5.70 -0.73 32.63
CA PHE A 527 -5.28 -0.86 31.23
C PHE A 527 -4.97 0.50 30.61
N THR A 528 -4.13 0.48 29.57
CA THR A 528 -3.96 1.58 28.61
C THR A 528 -4.52 1.18 27.27
N LYS A 529 -4.82 2.16 26.43
CA LYS A 529 -5.37 1.93 25.08
C LYS A 529 -4.26 1.99 24.02
N GLU A 530 -4.40 1.21 22.95
CA GLU A 530 -3.59 1.37 21.76
C GLU A 530 -3.77 2.79 21.16
N ARG A 531 -2.71 3.35 20.61
CA ARG A 531 -2.71 4.69 20.02
C ARG A 531 -2.75 4.70 18.50
N ASP A 532 -2.34 3.59 17.88
CA ASP A 532 -2.32 3.44 16.46
C ASP A 532 -3.73 3.24 15.90
N ILE A 533 -3.93 3.70 14.67
CA ILE A 533 -5.15 3.45 13.91
C ILE A 533 -4.94 2.29 12.94
N MET A 534 -6.02 1.72 12.45
CA MET A 534 -5.98 0.74 11.36
C MET A 534 -5.57 1.40 10.05
N ASP A 535 -4.92 0.62 9.19
CA ASP A 535 -4.68 0.98 7.80
C ASP A 535 -6.00 1.28 7.09
N VAL A 536 -6.06 2.37 6.34
CA VAL A 536 -7.25 2.76 5.56
C VAL A 536 -7.67 1.67 4.56
N TRP A 537 -6.75 0.82 4.09
CA TRP A 537 -7.08 -0.35 3.27
C TRP A 537 -7.86 -1.43 4.04
N PHE A 538 -7.80 -1.41 5.37
CA PHE A 538 -8.68 -2.24 6.19
C PHE A 538 -10.10 -1.68 6.21
N ASP A 539 -10.26 -0.35 6.30
CA ASP A 539 -11.56 0.32 6.23
C ASP A 539 -12.29 -0.03 4.93
N SER A 540 -11.66 0.25 3.78
CA SER A 540 -12.22 -0.10 2.48
C SER A 540 -12.30 -1.62 2.27
N GLY A 541 -11.37 -2.39 2.83
CA GLY A 541 -11.35 -3.85 2.77
C GLY A 541 -12.59 -4.52 3.37
N VAL A 542 -13.18 -3.96 4.42
CA VAL A 542 -14.36 -4.54 5.09
C VAL A 542 -15.70 -4.03 4.55
N THR A 543 -15.69 -3.21 3.48
CA THR A 543 -16.94 -2.65 2.89
C THR A 543 -17.92 -3.74 2.47
N HIS A 544 -17.44 -4.88 1.99
CA HIS A 544 -18.30 -6.02 1.66
C HIS A 544 -19.15 -6.51 2.85
N ALA A 545 -18.61 -6.46 4.07
CA ALA A 545 -19.31 -6.84 5.29
C ALA A 545 -20.14 -5.68 5.85
N ALA A 546 -19.59 -4.46 5.82
CA ALA A 546 -20.24 -3.29 6.40
C ALA A 546 -21.38 -2.73 5.51
N VAL A 547 -21.45 -3.11 4.25
CA VAL A 547 -22.45 -2.62 3.30
C VAL A 547 -23.32 -3.74 2.76
N CYS A 548 -22.72 -4.76 2.11
CA CYS A 548 -23.51 -5.80 1.43
C CYS A 548 -24.17 -6.77 2.40
N ASP A 549 -23.62 -6.96 3.60
CA ASP A 549 -24.16 -7.87 4.62
C ASP A 549 -25.09 -7.16 5.63
N THR A 550 -25.10 -5.84 5.66
CA THR A 550 -25.90 -5.06 6.65
C THR A 550 -27.14 -4.40 6.08
N ARG A 551 -27.27 -4.31 4.75
CA ARG A 551 -28.44 -3.72 4.08
C ARG A 551 -29.34 -4.83 3.57
N ASP A 552 -30.56 -4.91 4.06
CA ASP A 552 -31.53 -5.99 3.78
C ASP A 552 -31.85 -6.18 2.28
N TYR A 553 -31.66 -5.13 1.48
CA TYR A 553 -31.89 -5.14 0.03
C TYR A 553 -30.64 -5.41 -0.80
N LEU A 554 -29.54 -5.77 -0.17
CA LEU A 554 -28.30 -6.23 -0.80
C LEU A 554 -28.06 -7.70 -0.44
N HIS A 555 -27.03 -8.29 -0.99
CA HIS A 555 -26.54 -9.61 -0.59
C HIS A 555 -25.01 -9.68 -0.63
N TRP A 556 -24.46 -10.59 0.14
CA TRP A 556 -23.05 -10.97 0.14
C TRP A 556 -22.90 -12.44 -0.33
N PRO A 557 -21.90 -12.78 -1.18
CA PRO A 557 -20.93 -11.91 -1.83
C PRO A 557 -21.60 -11.05 -2.92
N ALA A 558 -21.00 -9.90 -3.26
CA ALA A 558 -21.46 -9.06 -4.36
C ALA A 558 -21.35 -9.79 -5.71
N ASP A 559 -22.24 -9.46 -6.67
CA ASP A 559 -22.15 -10.06 -8.00
C ASP A 559 -20.99 -9.50 -8.81
N LEU A 560 -20.63 -8.22 -8.58
CA LEU A 560 -19.60 -7.55 -9.35
C LEU A 560 -18.83 -6.51 -8.53
N TYR A 561 -17.49 -6.52 -8.67
CA TYR A 561 -16.58 -5.40 -8.41
C TYR A 561 -16.08 -4.86 -9.74
N LEU A 562 -15.96 -3.54 -9.88
CA LEU A 562 -15.40 -2.90 -11.07
C LEU A 562 -14.51 -1.74 -10.67
N GLU A 563 -13.20 -1.83 -10.95
CA GLU A 563 -12.23 -0.77 -10.68
C GLU A 563 -11.07 -0.77 -11.70
N GLY A 564 -10.13 0.17 -11.54
CA GLY A 564 -8.89 0.23 -12.29
C GLY A 564 -7.91 -0.89 -11.94
N ALA A 565 -6.95 -1.13 -12.82
CA ALA A 565 -5.93 -2.18 -12.68
C ALA A 565 -4.98 -2.00 -11.49
N ASP A 566 -4.89 -0.81 -10.90
CA ASP A 566 -4.18 -0.54 -9.65
C ASP A 566 -4.79 -1.24 -8.44
N GLN A 567 -6.10 -1.52 -8.48
CA GLN A 567 -6.82 -2.10 -7.34
C GLN A 567 -6.50 -3.58 -7.08
N TYR A 568 -5.70 -4.22 -7.91
CA TYR A 568 -5.12 -5.54 -7.58
C TYR A 568 -4.19 -5.49 -6.36
N ARG A 569 -3.51 -4.36 -6.13
CA ARG A 569 -2.75 -4.09 -4.89
C ARG A 569 -3.52 -3.28 -3.86
N GLY A 570 -4.74 -2.90 -4.15
CA GLY A 570 -5.59 -2.09 -3.29
C GLY A 570 -6.85 -2.85 -2.86
N TRP A 571 -8.00 -2.31 -3.21
CA TRP A 571 -9.31 -2.74 -2.74
C TRP A 571 -9.69 -4.18 -3.11
N PHE A 572 -9.33 -4.66 -4.31
CA PHE A 572 -9.61 -6.07 -4.67
C PHE A 572 -8.91 -7.02 -3.71
N GLN A 573 -7.67 -6.74 -3.35
CA GLN A 573 -6.88 -7.59 -2.48
C GLN A 573 -7.28 -7.42 -1.00
N SER A 574 -7.45 -6.20 -0.50
CA SER A 574 -7.84 -5.97 0.90
C SER A 574 -9.23 -6.55 1.20
N SER A 575 -10.20 -6.38 0.28
CA SER A 575 -11.52 -7.01 0.39
C SER A 575 -11.44 -8.54 0.37
N LEU A 576 -10.59 -9.12 -0.48
CA LEU A 576 -10.39 -10.57 -0.53
C LEU A 576 -9.83 -11.09 0.80
N LEU A 577 -8.74 -10.51 1.28
CA LEU A 577 -8.06 -10.98 2.48
C LEU A 577 -8.95 -10.88 3.73
N THR A 578 -9.64 -9.76 3.92
CA THR A 578 -10.58 -9.60 5.05
C THR A 578 -11.77 -10.56 4.96
N SER A 579 -12.29 -10.81 3.75
CA SER A 579 -13.39 -11.75 3.52
C SER A 579 -12.98 -13.21 3.76
N ILE A 580 -11.79 -13.61 3.31
CA ILE A 580 -11.24 -14.94 3.57
C ILE A 580 -11.00 -15.14 5.06
N ALA A 581 -10.36 -14.18 5.73
CA ALA A 581 -10.13 -14.22 7.17
C ALA A 581 -11.44 -14.30 7.97
N TRP A 582 -12.49 -13.62 7.52
CA TRP A 582 -13.79 -13.60 8.17
C TRP A 582 -14.62 -14.86 7.89
N ARG A 583 -14.90 -15.16 6.59
CA ARG A 583 -15.85 -16.20 6.14
C ARG A 583 -15.26 -17.28 5.23
N GLY A 584 -13.99 -17.21 4.89
CA GLY A 584 -13.33 -18.21 4.03
C GLY A 584 -13.79 -18.21 2.57
N LYS A 585 -14.37 -17.10 2.07
CA LYS A 585 -14.88 -16.98 0.71
C LYS A 585 -14.55 -15.61 0.11
N ALA A 586 -14.43 -15.53 -1.22
CA ALA A 586 -14.28 -14.27 -1.91
C ALA A 586 -15.51 -13.36 -1.71
N PRO A 587 -15.35 -12.03 -1.58
CA PRO A 587 -16.44 -11.09 -1.36
C PRO A 587 -17.22 -10.74 -2.63
N TYR A 588 -16.76 -11.21 -3.77
CA TYR A 588 -17.29 -10.93 -5.11
C TYR A 588 -17.33 -12.20 -5.97
N LYS A 589 -18.32 -12.28 -6.88
CA LYS A 589 -18.46 -13.37 -7.85
C LYS A 589 -17.73 -13.09 -9.16
N ALA A 590 -17.63 -11.81 -9.52
CA ALA A 590 -16.92 -11.36 -10.71
C ALA A 590 -16.17 -10.05 -10.43
N VAL A 591 -15.06 -9.85 -11.17
CA VAL A 591 -14.28 -8.62 -11.15
C VAL A 591 -14.09 -8.15 -12.59
N VAL A 592 -14.44 -6.88 -12.84
CA VAL A 592 -14.14 -6.18 -14.10
C VAL A 592 -13.04 -5.16 -13.83
N THR A 593 -12.03 -5.17 -14.67
CA THR A 593 -10.88 -4.27 -14.55
C THR A 593 -10.77 -3.38 -15.77
N HIS A 594 -10.66 -2.06 -15.56
CA HIS A 594 -10.39 -1.10 -16.61
C HIS A 594 -8.94 -0.56 -16.55
N GLY A 595 -8.43 -0.11 -17.70
CA GLY A 595 -7.14 0.56 -17.82
C GLY A 595 -7.18 2.01 -17.30
N TRP A 596 -6.09 2.73 -17.51
CA TRP A 596 -5.93 4.13 -17.11
C TRP A 596 -6.44 5.07 -18.19
N VAL A 597 -6.86 6.27 -17.78
CA VAL A 597 -7.03 7.38 -18.73
C VAL A 597 -5.69 8.13 -18.82
N VAL A 598 -5.13 8.15 -20.01
CA VAL A 598 -3.83 8.75 -20.33
C VAL A 598 -3.99 9.90 -21.32
N ASP A 599 -2.98 10.78 -21.42
CA ASP A 599 -3.00 11.88 -22.38
C ASP A 599 -2.86 11.40 -23.85
N GLY A 600 -2.92 12.30 -24.81
CA GLY A 600 -2.82 11.96 -26.22
C GLY A 600 -1.48 11.30 -26.62
N GLN A 601 -0.45 11.43 -25.81
CA GLN A 601 0.87 10.80 -25.96
C GLN A 601 0.99 9.47 -25.19
N GLY A 602 -0.04 9.04 -24.46
CA GLY A 602 -0.03 7.82 -23.66
C GLY A 602 0.62 7.99 -22.28
N ARG A 603 0.81 9.21 -21.80
CA ARG A 603 1.39 9.49 -20.49
C ARG A 603 0.31 9.62 -19.43
N LYS A 604 0.58 9.18 -18.20
CA LYS A 604 -0.30 9.40 -17.05
C LYS A 604 -0.59 10.89 -16.88
N MET A 605 -1.86 11.24 -16.73
CA MET A 605 -2.27 12.61 -16.45
C MET A 605 -1.95 12.99 -15.00
N SER A 606 -1.31 14.15 -14.80
CA SER A 606 -1.03 14.67 -13.47
C SER A 606 -1.02 16.20 -13.44
N LYS A 607 -1.34 16.78 -12.27
CA LYS A 607 -1.27 18.23 -12.07
C LYS A 607 0.15 18.78 -12.23
N SER A 608 1.16 17.99 -11.84
CA SER A 608 2.57 18.37 -11.95
C SER A 608 3.08 18.44 -13.39
N LEU A 609 2.55 17.62 -14.30
CA LEU A 609 2.88 17.64 -15.72
C LEU A 609 2.04 18.65 -16.51
N GLY A 610 1.00 19.26 -15.89
CA GLY A 610 0.11 20.20 -16.57
C GLY A 610 -0.70 19.58 -17.73
N ASN A 611 -0.77 18.27 -17.83
CA ASN A 611 -1.48 17.52 -18.87
C ASN A 611 -2.85 16.98 -18.39
N GLY A 612 -3.27 17.34 -17.18
CA GLY A 612 -4.55 16.89 -16.61
C GLY A 612 -5.72 17.68 -17.19
N ILE A 613 -6.78 16.97 -17.59
CA ILE A 613 -8.08 17.53 -17.97
C ILE A 613 -9.06 17.14 -16.87
N LEU A 614 -9.80 18.11 -16.34
CA LEU A 614 -10.83 17.83 -15.34
C LEU A 614 -12.14 17.42 -16.05
N PRO A 615 -12.89 16.44 -15.53
CA PRO A 615 -14.21 16.07 -16.07
C PRO A 615 -15.14 17.26 -16.19
N GLN A 616 -15.09 18.21 -15.25
CA GLN A 616 -15.93 19.42 -15.25
C GLN A 616 -15.68 20.30 -16.47
N GLU A 617 -14.42 20.45 -16.91
CA GLU A 617 -14.07 21.23 -18.11
C GLU A 617 -14.75 20.67 -19.38
N ILE A 618 -14.84 19.34 -19.47
CA ILE A 618 -15.51 18.66 -20.58
C ILE A 618 -17.01 18.84 -20.48
N VAL A 619 -17.56 18.64 -19.28
CA VAL A 619 -19.00 18.73 -19.01
C VAL A 619 -19.52 20.16 -19.25
N ASP A 620 -18.79 21.18 -18.85
CA ASP A 620 -19.18 22.59 -19.05
C ASP A 620 -19.15 22.99 -20.52
N LYS A 621 -18.23 22.42 -21.30
CA LYS A 621 -18.06 22.77 -22.70
C LYS A 621 -18.94 21.94 -23.64
N TYR A 622 -19.05 20.64 -23.40
CA TYR A 622 -19.66 19.71 -24.32
C TYR A 622 -20.90 18.98 -23.76
N GLY A 623 -21.05 18.93 -22.45
CA GLY A 623 -22.06 18.16 -21.74
C GLY A 623 -21.54 16.81 -21.23
N ALA A 624 -22.24 16.26 -20.25
CA ALA A 624 -21.92 14.96 -19.64
C ALA A 624 -22.16 13.79 -20.61
N ASP A 625 -23.19 13.90 -21.46
CA ASP A 625 -23.51 12.85 -22.45
C ASP A 625 -22.38 12.62 -23.45
N ILE A 626 -21.63 13.67 -23.82
CA ILE A 626 -20.47 13.54 -24.72
C ILE A 626 -19.34 12.76 -24.01
N LEU A 627 -19.09 13.04 -22.74
CA LEU A 627 -18.12 12.29 -21.95
C LEU A 627 -18.56 10.82 -21.79
N ARG A 628 -19.83 10.58 -21.53
CA ARG A 628 -20.41 9.23 -21.43
C ARG A 628 -20.31 8.46 -22.75
N LEU A 629 -20.57 9.11 -23.89
CA LEU A 629 -20.39 8.51 -25.23
C LEU A 629 -18.93 8.16 -25.51
N TRP A 630 -17.99 9.01 -25.09
CA TRP A 630 -16.59 8.69 -25.20
C TRP A 630 -16.24 7.42 -24.40
N VAL A 631 -16.74 7.29 -23.16
CA VAL A 631 -16.56 6.06 -22.35
C VAL A 631 -17.17 4.85 -23.07
N ALA A 632 -18.39 4.97 -23.59
CA ALA A 632 -19.08 3.89 -24.27
C ALA A 632 -18.39 3.43 -25.59
N SER A 633 -17.67 4.33 -26.25
CA SER A 633 -16.93 4.06 -27.49
C SER A 633 -15.51 3.56 -27.29
N SER A 634 -15.03 3.58 -26.05
CA SER A 634 -13.63 3.23 -25.70
C SER A 634 -13.49 1.76 -25.32
N ASP A 635 -12.40 1.12 -25.71
CA ASP A 635 -12.03 -0.18 -25.15
C ASP A 635 -11.42 0.00 -23.77
N TYR A 636 -12.20 -0.27 -22.73
CA TYR A 636 -11.76 -0.10 -21.34
C TYR A 636 -10.80 -1.18 -20.84
N HIS A 637 -10.56 -2.26 -21.58
CA HIS A 637 -9.65 -3.33 -21.18
C HIS A 637 -8.16 -2.91 -21.21
N ALA A 638 -7.86 -1.82 -21.89
CA ALA A 638 -6.53 -1.23 -22.01
C ALA A 638 -6.55 0.25 -21.61
N ASP A 639 -5.38 0.88 -21.60
CA ASP A 639 -5.26 2.31 -21.33
C ASP A 639 -5.96 3.13 -22.42
N ILE A 640 -6.79 4.07 -22.00
CA ILE A 640 -7.63 4.88 -22.88
C ILE A 640 -6.98 6.25 -23.05
N ARG A 641 -6.63 6.59 -24.29
CA ARG A 641 -6.08 7.91 -24.61
C ARG A 641 -7.21 8.93 -24.74
N LEU A 642 -7.07 10.04 -24.00
CA LEU A 642 -7.99 11.17 -24.10
C LEU A 642 -7.24 12.41 -24.55
N SER A 643 -7.76 13.06 -25.59
CA SER A 643 -7.44 14.43 -25.93
C SER A 643 -8.73 15.17 -26.32
N LEU A 644 -8.73 16.50 -26.25
CA LEU A 644 -9.90 17.29 -26.66
C LEU A 644 -10.29 17.06 -28.11
N ILE A 645 -9.35 16.66 -28.97
CA ILE A 645 -9.61 16.28 -30.37
C ILE A 645 -10.46 15.00 -30.43
N HIS A 646 -10.18 14.00 -29.58
CA HIS A 646 -10.97 12.77 -29.53
C HIS A 646 -12.41 12.98 -29.05
N ILE A 647 -12.65 13.98 -28.22
CA ILE A 647 -13.98 14.34 -27.73
C ILE A 647 -14.76 15.20 -28.75
N SER A 648 -14.08 16.10 -29.45
CA SER A 648 -14.75 17.06 -30.37
C SER A 648 -14.94 16.55 -31.80
N GLU A 649 -14.20 15.54 -32.23
CA GLU A 649 -14.17 15.04 -33.62
C GLU A 649 -14.86 13.70 -33.90
N PRO A 650 -15.37 12.89 -32.94
CA PRO A 650 -16.00 11.61 -33.28
C PRO A 650 -17.21 11.76 -34.21
N THR A 651 -17.83 12.94 -34.24
CA THR A 651 -18.99 13.24 -35.08
C THR A 651 -18.68 13.76 -36.49
N ARG A 652 -17.41 14.11 -36.79
CA ARG A 652 -17.00 14.59 -38.14
C ARG A 652 -16.52 13.50 -39.09
N ARG A 653 -16.31 12.27 -38.62
CA ARG A 653 -15.81 11.14 -39.41
C ARG A 653 -16.83 10.03 -39.68
N SER A 654 -18.09 10.22 -39.27
CA SER A 654 -19.20 9.31 -39.63
C SER A 654 -20.09 9.90 -40.71
#